data_17513400314b46c79867cff81ce52495
#
_entry.id   17513400314b46c79867cff81ce52495
#
_cell.length_a   1.000
_cell.length_b   1.000
_cell.length_c   1.000
_cell.angle_alpha   90.00
_cell.angle_beta   90.00
_cell.angle_gamma   90.00
#
_symmetry.space_group_name_H-M   'P 1'
#
loop_
_entity.id
_entity.type
_entity.pdbx_description
1 polymer ?
#
loop_
_entity_poly.entity_id
_entity_poly.type
_entity_poly.pdbx_seq_one_letter_code
_entity_poly.pdbx_strand_id
1 'polypeptide(L)'
;MIAILVVSMVQGVFAQQIIIKGTVKDATSKKAAEYVNVVLQTADSVFVGGTTTNGKGDFLLNKVYAGNYLLALSCVGYRTQFIVLDGIKQNINLGEILLEDDAVAMEGVTVSASGQISHSDRKLIFPSERQMKVSTNGVNLLQQMMLPRIQINPMNNEIGVLGGGELQLRINGAKAEVEEIKALQPSDIIRIEYHDNPGLRYGNAEVVLDYIVRRPETGGNFGVDLSQGMNAMWGEYNVFGKVNHKKSEFGVSYYMGPRDFYGMYRDNEEEFHLADGTTLHRIEEGEPGHGSMFMNNLSMNYNLQQTENSLFSATFRLRSNSQPHWNYQGVLTNIADSDDKVDMIDRTKESWSRPSLDLYYQQGLKNKQLLVFNVVGTYNKEKSRRLYQESLQDELLTDINNNVLGDKYSLIGEAVYEKQFSKGNSLSFGLRHTQSFANNEYRNGHYYETDMNQGDTYVYGEYRGKVKKLDYRLGVGVTRSYYKQSGDDSYENYSFNPRLVLHYALPGNSFVRWKSDISNASPSLGDLSAVEQIVDSLQIRRGNPNLKAYLRYHTELTYEWQKGIFYSNIWGAYDYQPNAIMDEKYQDGDKIVQTWDNQKDWQKLSGRLTLRVGPIKDMLQFSFTGGVNHYMSHGNTYSHTYTNWYCLSLIHISEPTRQEAIS
;
A
#
# COMPACT_ATOMS: atom_id res chain seq x y z
N MET A 1 -61.82 -21.71 55.14
CA MET A 1 -61.28 -22.29 53.93
C MET A 1 -59.81 -21.92 53.86
N ILE A 2 -59.00 -22.92 54.02
CA ILE A 2 -57.59 -22.89 54.40
C ILE A 2 -56.76 -22.67 53.15
N ALA A 3 -55.90 -21.57 53.10
CA ALA A 3 -54.85 -21.38 52.12
C ALA A 3 -53.55 -21.76 52.79
N ILE A 4 -52.92 -22.84 52.32
CA ILE A 4 -51.58 -23.30 52.75
C ILE A 4 -50.51 -22.49 52.08
N LEU A 5 -49.74 -21.81 52.90
CA LEU A 5 -48.54 -21.07 52.46
C LEU A 5 -47.36 -22.04 52.41
N VAL A 6 -46.90 -22.41 51.20
CA VAL A 6 -45.64 -23.15 51.01
C VAL A 6 -44.52 -22.14 50.83
N VAL A 7 -43.77 -21.91 51.87
CA VAL A 7 -42.50 -21.19 51.80
C VAL A 7 -41.44 -22.21 51.36
N SER A 8 -41.09 -22.20 50.08
CA SER A 8 -39.92 -22.92 49.59
C SER A 8 -38.66 -22.11 49.97
N MET A 9 -37.88 -22.63 50.90
CA MET A 9 -36.51 -22.14 51.18
C MET A 9 -35.65 -22.42 49.94
N VAL A 10 -35.38 -21.38 49.18
CA VAL A 10 -34.25 -21.39 48.21
C VAL A 10 -32.99 -21.21 49.05
N GLN A 11 -32.30 -22.31 49.35
CA GLN A 11 -30.92 -22.25 49.84
C GLN A 11 -30.06 -21.76 48.71
N GLY A 12 -29.72 -20.47 48.68
CA GLY A 12 -28.69 -19.91 47.83
C GLY A 12 -27.36 -20.56 48.17
N VAL A 13 -26.88 -21.41 47.28
CA VAL A 13 -25.49 -21.90 47.32
C VAL A 13 -24.60 -20.69 47.04
N PHE A 14 -24.09 -20.06 48.09
CA PHE A 14 -23.01 -19.08 47.95
C PHE A 14 -21.79 -19.85 47.47
N ALA A 15 -21.48 -19.77 46.18
CA ALA A 15 -20.24 -20.30 45.63
C ALA A 15 -19.09 -19.61 46.34
N GLN A 16 -18.28 -20.37 47.05
CA GLN A 16 -17.15 -19.87 47.83
C GLN A 16 -16.15 -19.22 46.85
N GLN A 17 -15.86 -17.93 47.01
CA GLN A 17 -14.86 -17.22 46.22
C GLN A 17 -13.47 -17.64 46.68
N ILE A 18 -12.64 -18.03 45.73
CA ILE A 18 -11.29 -18.51 45.90
C ILE A 18 -10.30 -17.40 45.57
N ILE A 19 -9.23 -17.34 46.31
CA ILE A 19 -8.09 -16.44 46.07
C ILE A 19 -6.92 -17.27 45.56
N ILE A 20 -6.32 -16.83 44.43
CA ILE A 20 -5.07 -17.36 43.88
C ILE A 20 -4.01 -16.29 44.03
N LYS A 21 -2.89 -16.63 44.66
CA LYS A 21 -1.77 -15.72 44.87
C LYS A 21 -0.43 -16.40 44.60
N GLY A 22 0.61 -15.61 44.31
CA GLY A 22 1.97 -16.07 44.09
C GLY A 22 2.92 -14.91 43.92
N THR A 23 4.21 -15.20 43.84
CA THR A 23 5.28 -14.24 43.62
C THR A 23 6.07 -14.64 42.39
N VAL A 24 6.21 -13.73 41.43
CA VAL A 24 6.94 -13.98 40.16
C VAL A 24 8.33 -13.38 40.25
N LYS A 25 9.35 -14.17 39.90
CA LYS A 25 10.76 -13.77 39.89
C LYS A 25 11.41 -14.12 38.54
N ASP A 26 12.40 -13.36 38.17
CA ASP A 26 13.30 -13.68 37.06
C ASP A 26 14.11 -14.94 37.36
N ALA A 27 14.15 -15.88 36.43
CA ALA A 27 14.82 -17.18 36.65
C ALA A 27 16.34 -17.05 36.79
N THR A 28 16.96 -16.05 36.13
CA THR A 28 18.41 -15.85 36.10
C THR A 28 18.88 -14.99 37.27
N SER A 29 18.29 -13.81 37.43
CA SER A 29 18.72 -12.83 38.44
C SER A 29 18.08 -13.04 39.82
N LYS A 30 17.03 -13.86 39.94
CA LYS A 30 16.19 -14.09 41.14
C LYS A 30 15.52 -12.83 41.68
N LYS A 31 15.55 -11.73 40.93
CA LYS A 31 14.87 -10.48 41.31
C LYS A 31 13.37 -10.59 41.06
N ALA A 32 12.60 -9.81 41.79
CA ALA A 32 11.16 -9.69 41.59
C ALA A 32 10.85 -9.22 40.16
N ALA A 33 9.92 -9.89 39.48
CA ALA A 33 9.44 -9.50 38.17
C ALA A 33 8.17 -8.65 38.32
N GLU A 34 8.31 -7.36 38.11
CA GLU A 34 7.22 -6.36 38.20
C GLU A 34 6.44 -6.27 36.87
N TYR A 35 5.16 -5.97 36.95
CA TYR A 35 4.24 -5.80 35.81
C TYR A 35 4.09 -7.06 34.90
N VAL A 36 4.28 -8.25 35.44
CA VAL A 36 3.95 -9.48 34.74
C VAL A 36 2.43 -9.61 34.64
N ASN A 37 1.91 -9.78 33.44
CA ASN A 37 0.49 -10.05 33.23
C ASN A 37 0.18 -11.46 33.70
N VAL A 38 -0.78 -11.59 34.62
CA VAL A 38 -1.28 -12.85 35.18
C VAL A 38 -2.73 -13.00 34.76
N VAL A 39 -3.00 -13.90 33.82
CA VAL A 39 -4.32 -14.11 33.22
C VAL A 39 -4.82 -15.50 33.57
N LEU A 40 -6.02 -15.57 34.17
CA LEU A 40 -6.73 -16.81 34.44
C LEU A 40 -7.76 -17.07 33.35
N GLN A 41 -7.73 -18.24 32.75
CA GLN A 41 -8.64 -18.66 31.69
C GLN A 41 -9.13 -20.10 31.92
N THR A 42 -10.27 -20.47 31.31
CA THR A 42 -10.74 -21.83 31.27
C THR A 42 -9.86 -22.71 30.38
N ALA A 43 -10.01 -24.02 30.37
CA ALA A 43 -9.31 -24.93 29.47
C ALA A 43 -9.56 -24.58 27.99
N ASP A 44 -10.70 -23.98 27.67
CA ASP A 44 -11.07 -23.52 26.32
C ASP A 44 -10.59 -22.10 26.03
N SER A 45 -9.63 -21.57 26.80
CA SER A 45 -9.02 -20.25 26.65
C SER A 45 -9.99 -19.06 26.82
N VAL A 46 -11.12 -19.24 27.49
CA VAL A 46 -12.04 -18.15 27.83
C VAL A 46 -11.49 -17.39 29.06
N PHE A 47 -11.39 -16.08 28.94
CA PHE A 47 -10.90 -15.20 30.01
C PHE A 47 -11.83 -15.24 31.22
N VAL A 48 -11.26 -15.47 32.41
CA VAL A 48 -11.98 -15.54 33.69
C VAL A 48 -11.62 -14.35 34.57
N GLY A 49 -10.35 -13.95 34.60
CA GLY A 49 -9.86 -12.83 35.39
C GLY A 49 -8.39 -12.58 35.14
N GLY A 50 -7.90 -11.41 35.50
CA GLY A 50 -6.49 -11.06 35.32
C GLY A 50 -6.03 -9.99 36.32
N THR A 51 -4.72 -9.95 36.55
CA THR A 51 -4.03 -8.96 37.37
C THR A 51 -2.60 -8.78 36.87
N THR A 52 -1.87 -7.86 37.46
CA THR A 52 -0.42 -7.69 37.22
C THR A 52 0.36 -7.83 38.50
N THR A 53 1.62 -8.24 38.42
CA THR A 53 2.51 -8.28 39.58
C THR A 53 2.90 -6.87 40.02
N ASN A 54 3.04 -6.67 41.33
CA ASN A 54 3.51 -5.42 41.93
C ASN A 54 5.07 -5.34 41.92
N GLY A 55 5.64 -4.26 42.49
CA GLY A 55 7.11 -4.06 42.56
C GLY A 55 7.87 -5.11 43.38
N LYS A 56 7.19 -6.00 44.11
CA LYS A 56 7.77 -7.16 44.80
C LYS A 56 7.56 -8.46 44.04
N GLY A 57 6.95 -8.37 42.87
CA GLY A 57 6.59 -9.54 42.06
C GLY A 57 5.33 -10.27 42.50
N ASP A 58 4.58 -9.78 43.51
CA ASP A 58 3.42 -10.45 44.04
C ASP A 58 2.18 -10.17 43.22
N PHE A 59 1.33 -11.18 43.06
CA PHE A 59 0.02 -11.05 42.41
C PHE A 59 -1.09 -11.69 43.27
N LEU A 60 -2.32 -11.20 43.07
CA LEU A 60 -3.51 -11.70 43.74
C LEU A 60 -4.71 -11.66 42.76
N LEU A 61 -5.31 -12.80 42.53
CA LEU A 61 -6.57 -12.96 41.81
C LEU A 61 -7.69 -13.27 42.77
N ASN A 62 -8.71 -12.40 42.84
CA ASN A 62 -9.88 -12.54 43.69
C ASN A 62 -11.08 -12.99 42.88
N LYS A 63 -12.14 -13.41 43.52
CA LYS A 63 -13.42 -13.77 42.91
C LYS A 63 -13.36 -14.92 41.90
N VAL A 64 -12.44 -15.87 42.11
CA VAL A 64 -12.36 -17.09 41.34
C VAL A 64 -13.33 -18.11 41.94
N TYR A 65 -14.04 -18.87 41.13
CA TYR A 65 -14.93 -19.95 41.57
C TYR A 65 -14.21 -21.31 41.50
N ALA A 66 -14.80 -22.34 42.14
CA ALA A 66 -14.27 -23.69 42.07
C ALA A 66 -14.32 -24.19 40.61
N GLY A 67 -13.21 -24.76 40.08
CA GLY A 67 -13.13 -25.19 38.69
C GLY A 67 -11.74 -25.60 38.25
N ASN A 68 -11.58 -25.85 36.93
CA ASN A 68 -10.32 -26.10 36.26
C ASN A 68 -9.94 -24.87 35.45
N TYR A 69 -8.69 -24.45 35.59
CA TYR A 69 -8.22 -23.23 34.98
C TYR A 69 -6.79 -23.37 34.43
N LEU A 70 -6.45 -22.50 33.51
CA LEU A 70 -5.10 -22.29 33.00
C LEU A 70 -4.66 -20.88 33.40
N LEU A 71 -3.59 -20.78 34.17
CA LEU A 71 -2.98 -19.50 34.54
C LEU A 71 -1.83 -19.21 33.58
N ALA A 72 -1.94 -18.12 32.82
CA ALA A 72 -0.90 -17.65 31.91
C ALA A 72 -0.16 -16.45 32.56
N LEU A 73 1.16 -16.55 32.62
CA LEU A 73 2.05 -15.48 33.07
C LEU A 73 2.85 -15.00 31.87
N SER A 74 2.72 -13.73 31.50
CA SER A 74 3.43 -13.16 30.35
C SER A 74 4.01 -11.79 30.69
N CYS A 75 5.23 -11.57 30.27
CA CYS A 75 5.92 -10.30 30.39
C CYS A 75 6.88 -10.14 29.19
N VAL A 76 7.11 -8.90 28.80
CA VAL A 76 8.06 -8.59 27.70
C VAL A 76 9.48 -8.99 28.14
N GLY A 77 10.14 -9.77 27.31
CA GLY A 77 11.49 -10.29 27.60
C GLY A 77 11.52 -11.66 28.29
N TYR A 78 10.36 -12.20 28.61
CA TYR A 78 10.23 -13.52 29.24
C TYR A 78 9.39 -14.46 28.39
N ARG A 79 9.72 -15.74 28.46
CA ARG A 79 8.88 -16.79 27.87
C ARG A 79 7.58 -16.89 28.63
N THR A 80 6.44 -16.83 27.91
CA THR A 80 5.12 -17.02 28.51
C THR A 80 5.04 -18.40 29.18
N GLN A 81 4.71 -18.43 30.47
CA GLN A 81 4.57 -19.64 31.24
C GLN A 81 3.09 -19.93 31.50
N PHE A 82 2.71 -21.19 31.35
CA PHE A 82 1.35 -21.67 31.64
C PHE A 82 1.37 -22.63 32.83
N ILE A 83 0.46 -22.42 33.78
CA ILE A 83 0.27 -23.26 34.95
C ILE A 83 -1.15 -23.81 34.94
N VAL A 84 -1.28 -25.14 34.88
CA VAL A 84 -2.58 -25.82 34.94
C VAL A 84 -3.02 -25.86 36.39
N LEU A 85 -4.27 -25.45 36.67
CA LEU A 85 -4.90 -25.43 37.98
C LEU A 85 -6.15 -26.32 37.94
N ASP A 86 -5.97 -27.61 38.27
CA ASP A 86 -7.05 -28.59 38.20
C ASP A 86 -7.79 -28.67 39.50
N GLY A 87 -9.12 -28.64 39.42
CA GLY A 87 -10.05 -28.92 40.52
C GLY A 87 -9.91 -28.01 41.72
N ILE A 88 -9.60 -26.74 41.54
CA ILE A 88 -9.43 -25.83 42.68
C ILE A 88 -10.75 -25.65 43.44
N LYS A 89 -10.70 -25.83 44.77
CA LYS A 89 -11.86 -25.73 45.67
C LYS A 89 -11.61 -24.80 46.86
N GLN A 90 -10.39 -24.35 47.06
CA GLN A 90 -9.96 -23.49 48.17
C GLN A 90 -8.86 -22.51 47.71
N ASN A 91 -8.54 -21.55 48.57
CA ASN A 91 -7.46 -20.59 48.30
C ASN A 91 -6.15 -21.31 48.02
N ILE A 92 -5.44 -20.84 46.98
CA ILE A 92 -4.19 -21.40 46.51
C ILE A 92 -3.06 -20.34 46.60
N ASN A 93 -1.96 -20.75 47.18
CA ASN A 93 -0.71 -20.01 47.06
C ASN A 93 0.25 -20.81 46.19
N LEU A 94 0.59 -20.28 45.02
CA LEU A 94 1.46 -20.90 44.04
C LEU A 94 2.96 -20.76 44.38
N GLY A 95 3.29 -20.00 45.45
CA GLY A 95 4.66 -19.77 45.86
C GLY A 95 5.44 -18.92 44.85
N GLU A 96 6.74 -19.22 44.71
CA GLU A 96 7.60 -18.52 43.78
C GLU A 96 7.51 -19.15 42.38
N ILE A 97 7.22 -18.34 41.38
CA ILE A 97 7.16 -18.72 39.97
C ILE A 97 8.34 -18.05 39.28
N LEU A 98 9.19 -18.86 38.61
CA LEU A 98 10.38 -18.35 37.92
C LEU A 98 10.07 -18.20 36.44
N LEU A 99 10.14 -16.99 35.91
CA LEU A 99 10.06 -16.74 34.46
C LEU A 99 11.44 -16.83 33.83
N GLU A 100 11.55 -17.65 32.81
CA GLU A 100 12.77 -17.79 32.00
C GLU A 100 12.85 -16.63 30.99
N ASP A 101 14.06 -16.06 30.86
CA ASP A 101 14.34 -15.07 29.84
C ASP A 101 14.03 -15.67 28.45
N ASP A 102 13.27 -14.97 27.64
CA ASP A 102 13.16 -15.29 26.23
C ASP A 102 14.44 -14.77 25.54
N ALA A 103 15.34 -15.71 25.18
CA ALA A 103 16.62 -15.39 24.53
C ALA A 103 16.48 -14.74 23.13
N VAL A 104 15.25 -14.45 22.68
CA VAL A 104 14.96 -13.53 21.61
C VAL A 104 14.98 -12.13 22.21
N ALA A 105 16.19 -11.58 22.36
CA ALA A 105 16.39 -10.22 22.84
C ALA A 105 15.59 -9.22 22.01
N MET A 106 14.43 -8.80 22.52
CA MET A 106 13.74 -7.60 22.06
C MET A 106 14.40 -6.41 22.74
N GLU A 107 15.56 -6.00 22.21
CA GLU A 107 16.22 -4.76 22.64
C GLU A 107 15.31 -3.56 22.34
N GLY A 108 14.85 -2.91 23.38
CA GLY A 108 14.35 -1.52 23.31
C GLY A 108 12.90 -1.34 22.81
N VAL A 109 11.97 -2.19 23.22
CA VAL A 109 10.54 -1.99 22.90
C VAL A 109 9.90 -1.15 23.98
N THR A 110 9.58 0.10 23.66
CA THR A 110 8.68 0.92 24.45
C THR A 110 7.25 0.65 24.00
N VAL A 111 6.48 -0.15 24.75
CA VAL A 111 5.05 -0.32 24.51
C VAL A 111 4.36 0.97 24.90
N SER A 112 3.92 1.77 23.94
CA SER A 112 3.04 2.89 24.21
C SER A 112 1.61 2.37 24.45
N ALA A 113 0.81 3.10 25.23
CA ALA A 113 -0.60 2.80 25.50
C ALA A 113 -1.48 2.73 24.22
N SER A 114 -0.92 2.93 23.05
CA SER A 114 -1.57 2.98 21.74
C SER A 114 -1.53 1.66 20.95
N GLY A 115 -1.08 0.54 21.52
CA GLY A 115 -0.97 -0.72 20.78
C GLY A 115 0.06 -0.72 19.65
N GLN A 116 1.06 0.17 19.72
CA GLN A 116 2.08 0.33 18.69
C GLN A 116 3.48 0.07 19.25
N ILE A 117 4.28 -0.74 18.54
CA ILE A 117 5.69 -0.99 18.83
C ILE A 117 6.53 -0.44 17.68
N SER A 118 7.42 0.51 17.98
CA SER A 118 8.27 1.12 16.96
C SER A 118 9.63 0.42 16.89
N HIS A 119 9.98 -0.09 15.71
CA HIS A 119 11.32 -0.50 15.33
C HIS A 119 11.94 0.55 14.40
N SER A 120 13.23 0.46 14.15
CA SER A 120 13.94 1.39 13.26
C SER A 120 13.55 1.26 11.78
N ASP A 121 12.99 0.12 11.37
CA ASP A 121 12.60 -0.19 10.00
C ASP A 121 11.10 -0.25 9.78
N ARG A 122 10.31 -0.43 10.84
CA ARG A 122 8.86 -0.55 10.78
C ARG A 122 8.22 -0.27 12.13
N LYS A 123 6.94 -0.04 12.10
CA LYS A 123 6.08 0.01 13.29
C LYS A 123 5.19 -1.22 13.28
N LEU A 124 5.15 -1.96 14.37
CA LEU A 124 4.19 -3.03 14.58
C LEU A 124 2.94 -2.41 15.19
N ILE A 125 1.83 -2.49 14.51
CA ILE A 125 0.59 -1.85 14.93
C ILE A 125 -0.44 -2.94 15.18
N PHE A 126 -0.89 -3.03 16.43
CA PHE A 126 -1.84 -4.03 16.87
C PHE A 126 -3.24 -3.41 16.91
N PRO A 127 -4.22 -3.98 16.17
CA PRO A 127 -5.58 -3.51 16.23
C PRO A 127 -6.17 -3.77 17.63
N SER A 128 -6.88 -2.78 18.17
CA SER A 128 -7.64 -2.96 19.40
C SER A 128 -8.88 -3.84 19.15
N GLU A 129 -9.40 -4.50 20.18
CA GLU A 129 -10.64 -5.28 20.07
C GLU A 129 -11.81 -4.44 19.52
N ARG A 130 -11.87 -3.17 19.91
CA ARG A 130 -12.88 -2.24 19.41
C ARG A 130 -12.73 -1.98 17.91
N GLN A 131 -11.51 -1.67 17.44
CA GLN A 131 -11.24 -1.47 16.02
C GLN A 131 -11.60 -2.71 15.21
N MET A 132 -11.29 -3.91 15.72
CA MET A 132 -11.68 -5.18 15.09
C MET A 132 -13.20 -5.37 15.02
N LYS A 133 -13.94 -5.06 16.11
CA LYS A 133 -15.40 -5.23 16.16
C LYS A 133 -16.17 -4.28 15.24
N VAL A 134 -15.69 -3.03 15.06
CA VAL A 134 -16.37 -2.03 14.21
C VAL A 134 -15.95 -2.13 12.75
N SER A 135 -14.93 -2.92 12.45
CA SER A 135 -14.43 -3.08 11.09
C SER A 135 -15.05 -4.29 10.41
N THR A 136 -15.40 -4.15 9.15
CA THR A 136 -15.99 -5.21 8.33
C THR A 136 -14.95 -6.00 7.53
N ASN A 137 -13.79 -5.40 7.25
CA ASN A 137 -12.71 -5.98 6.45
C ASN A 137 -11.35 -5.35 6.78
N GLY A 138 -10.29 -5.84 6.15
CA GLY A 138 -8.92 -5.37 6.38
C GLY A 138 -8.66 -3.91 5.98
N VAL A 139 -9.35 -3.40 4.95
CA VAL A 139 -9.22 -1.98 4.53
C VAL A 139 -9.94 -1.07 5.52
N ASN A 140 -11.14 -1.46 5.94
CA ASN A 140 -11.89 -0.71 6.94
C ASN A 140 -11.15 -0.69 8.29
N LEU A 141 -10.50 -1.79 8.68
CA LEU A 141 -9.63 -1.82 9.86
C LEU A 141 -8.46 -0.84 9.73
N LEU A 142 -7.80 -0.78 8.58
CA LEU A 142 -6.72 0.18 8.32
C LEU A 142 -7.21 1.63 8.45
N GLN A 143 -8.42 1.92 7.97
CA GLN A 143 -9.04 3.24 8.11
C GLN A 143 -9.21 3.62 9.59
N GLN A 144 -9.68 2.67 10.43
CA GLN A 144 -9.83 2.87 11.87
C GLN A 144 -8.48 3.14 12.58
N MET A 145 -7.39 2.62 12.04
CA MET A 145 -6.06 2.79 12.61
C MET A 145 -5.43 4.14 12.32
N MET A 146 -5.91 4.87 11.31
CA MET A 146 -5.45 6.21 10.90
C MET A 146 -3.92 6.31 10.83
N LEU A 147 -3.27 5.42 10.07
CA LEU A 147 -1.82 5.39 9.97
C LEU A 147 -1.28 6.67 9.33
N PRO A 148 -0.14 7.19 9.81
CA PRO A 148 0.52 8.33 9.17
C PRO A 148 0.82 8.02 7.69
N ARG A 149 0.68 9.01 6.83
CA ARG A 149 0.92 8.90 5.38
C ARG A 149 -0.04 7.98 4.61
N ILE A 150 -0.95 7.28 5.27
CA ILE A 150 -1.95 6.45 4.58
C ILE A 150 -3.23 7.23 4.43
N GLN A 151 -3.70 7.29 3.19
CA GLN A 151 -4.99 7.85 2.81
C GLN A 151 -5.86 6.73 2.24
N ILE A 152 -7.09 6.66 2.68
CA ILE A 152 -8.09 5.73 2.15
C ILE A 152 -9.24 6.54 1.60
N ASN A 153 -9.56 6.33 0.34
CA ASN A 153 -10.76 6.88 -0.27
C ASN A 153 -11.95 6.00 0.13
N PRO A 154 -12.89 6.51 0.92
CA PRO A 154 -14.00 5.70 1.42
C PRO A 154 -15.01 5.30 0.34
N MET A 155 -15.00 5.96 -0.83
CA MET A 155 -15.94 5.68 -1.93
C MET A 155 -15.55 4.39 -2.70
N ASN A 156 -14.27 4.19 -2.96
CA ASN A 156 -13.76 3.06 -3.74
C ASN A 156 -12.79 2.16 -2.96
N ASN A 157 -12.55 2.47 -1.67
CA ASN A 157 -11.59 1.78 -0.80
C ASN A 157 -10.15 1.76 -1.34
N GLU A 158 -9.80 2.71 -2.19
CA GLU A 158 -8.44 2.88 -2.68
C GLU A 158 -7.53 3.33 -1.55
N ILE A 159 -6.40 2.65 -1.40
CA ILE A 159 -5.39 2.95 -0.39
C ILE A 159 -4.22 3.65 -1.09
N GLY A 160 -3.90 4.86 -0.67
CA GLY A 160 -2.82 5.67 -1.22
C GLY A 160 -1.83 6.17 -0.17
N VAL A 161 -0.73 6.71 -0.65
CA VAL A 161 0.26 7.40 0.19
C VAL A 161 0.03 8.89 0.09
N LEU A 162 -0.23 9.53 1.22
CA LEU A 162 -0.41 10.98 1.29
C LEU A 162 0.88 11.71 0.89
N GLY A 163 0.79 12.57 -0.10
CA GLY A 163 1.94 13.22 -0.73
C GLY A 163 2.53 12.46 -1.91
N GLY A 164 1.92 11.33 -2.29
CA GLY A 164 2.33 10.50 -3.43
C GLY A 164 3.36 9.43 -3.05
N GLY A 165 3.70 8.60 -4.02
CA GLY A 165 4.64 7.49 -3.90
C GLY A 165 3.97 6.11 -3.97
N GLU A 166 4.77 5.10 -4.22
CA GLU A 166 4.31 3.71 -4.38
C GLU A 166 3.96 3.10 -3.02
N LEU A 167 2.74 2.59 -2.89
CA LEU A 167 2.31 1.76 -1.77
C LEU A 167 2.41 0.28 -2.15
N GLN A 168 3.06 -0.50 -1.31
CA GLN A 168 3.09 -1.95 -1.45
C GLN A 168 2.31 -2.62 -0.32
N LEU A 169 1.27 -3.36 -0.69
CA LEU A 169 0.49 -4.18 0.24
C LEU A 169 1.05 -5.60 0.28
N ARG A 170 1.03 -6.20 1.46
CA ARG A 170 1.50 -7.58 1.68
C ARG A 170 0.61 -8.30 2.69
N ILE A 171 0.57 -9.63 2.57
CA ILE A 171 -0.03 -10.55 3.54
C ILE A 171 1.02 -11.60 3.91
N ASN A 172 1.45 -11.61 5.17
CA ASN A 172 2.50 -12.52 5.66
C ASN A 172 3.78 -12.52 4.81
N GLY A 173 4.18 -11.34 4.30
CA GLY A 173 5.36 -11.16 3.47
C GLY A 173 5.16 -11.31 1.96
N ALA A 174 4.09 -11.94 1.48
CA ALA A 174 3.76 -12.03 0.06
C ALA A 174 3.04 -10.75 -0.42
N LYS A 175 3.33 -10.29 -1.64
CA LYS A 175 2.63 -9.13 -2.24
C LYS A 175 1.15 -9.43 -2.41
N ALA A 176 0.31 -8.45 -2.08
CA ALA A 176 -1.14 -8.54 -2.16
C ALA A 176 -1.74 -7.30 -2.81
N GLU A 177 -2.95 -7.43 -3.31
CA GLU A 177 -3.76 -6.35 -3.86
C GLU A 177 -4.83 -5.90 -2.86
N VAL A 178 -5.45 -4.74 -3.14
CA VAL A 178 -6.48 -4.18 -2.24
C VAL A 178 -7.64 -5.14 -2.05
N GLU A 179 -8.04 -5.86 -3.09
CA GLU A 179 -9.13 -6.85 -3.05
C GLU A 179 -8.81 -8.01 -2.10
N GLU A 180 -7.55 -8.43 -2.02
CA GLU A 180 -7.10 -9.46 -1.08
C GLU A 180 -7.11 -8.94 0.36
N ILE A 181 -6.80 -7.67 0.58
CA ILE A 181 -6.92 -7.02 1.89
C ILE A 181 -8.39 -6.86 2.31
N LYS A 182 -9.29 -6.54 1.36
CA LYS A 182 -10.75 -6.53 1.61
C LYS A 182 -11.28 -7.90 2.03
N ALA A 183 -10.68 -8.98 1.55
CA ALA A 183 -11.06 -10.34 1.93
C ALA A 183 -10.59 -10.76 3.34
N LEU A 184 -9.76 -9.96 4.02
CA LEU A 184 -9.29 -10.27 5.38
C LEU A 184 -10.37 -9.97 6.42
N GLN A 185 -10.63 -10.96 7.28
CA GLN A 185 -11.44 -10.74 8.48
C GLN A 185 -10.60 -9.95 9.51
N PRO A 186 -11.16 -8.89 10.11
CA PRO A 186 -10.43 -8.11 11.13
C PRO A 186 -9.93 -8.95 12.31
N SER A 187 -10.68 -9.98 12.72
CA SER A 187 -10.31 -10.90 13.78
C SER A 187 -9.10 -11.79 13.49
N ASP A 188 -8.80 -12.01 12.21
CA ASP A 188 -7.64 -12.80 11.79
C ASP A 188 -6.36 -11.97 11.75
N ILE A 189 -6.47 -10.63 11.73
CA ILE A 189 -5.33 -9.73 11.65
C ILE A 189 -4.69 -9.59 13.04
N ILE A 190 -3.49 -10.16 13.18
CA ILE A 190 -2.71 -10.10 14.43
C ILE A 190 -2.11 -8.71 14.60
N ARG A 191 -1.52 -8.17 13.53
CA ARG A 191 -0.89 -6.85 13.46
C ARG A 191 -0.69 -6.41 12.03
N ILE A 192 -0.45 -5.12 11.85
CA ILE A 192 0.04 -4.55 10.59
C ILE A 192 1.48 -4.09 10.81
N GLU A 193 2.41 -4.58 10.01
CA GLU A 193 3.78 -4.10 9.96
C GLU A 193 3.85 -2.92 8.98
N TYR A 194 3.92 -1.73 9.53
CA TYR A 194 3.96 -0.48 8.78
C TYR A 194 5.41 -0.05 8.57
N HIS A 195 5.90 -0.19 7.34
CA HIS A 195 7.22 0.26 6.94
C HIS A 195 7.08 1.64 6.27
N ASP A 196 7.36 2.69 7.00
CA ASP A 196 7.36 4.08 6.50
C ASP A 196 8.69 4.48 5.85
N ASN A 197 9.64 3.56 5.85
CA ASN A 197 10.93 3.63 5.18
C ASN A 197 11.42 2.22 4.88
N PRO A 198 10.84 1.56 3.86
CA PRO A 198 11.20 0.20 3.49
C PRO A 198 12.64 0.09 2.98
N GLY A 199 13.29 -1.06 3.18
CA GLY A 199 14.62 -1.37 2.67
C GLY A 199 14.63 -1.66 1.16
N LEU A 200 15.81 -1.83 0.58
CA LEU A 200 15.99 -2.09 -0.86
C LEU A 200 15.25 -3.33 -1.36
N ARG A 201 14.98 -4.32 -0.49
CA ARG A 201 14.16 -5.50 -0.80
C ARG A 201 12.73 -5.18 -1.25
N TYR A 202 12.24 -3.99 -0.97
CA TYR A 202 10.90 -3.56 -1.34
C TYR A 202 10.89 -2.67 -2.60
N GLY A 203 12.04 -2.54 -3.27
CA GLY A 203 12.20 -1.72 -4.47
C GLY A 203 11.99 -0.25 -4.20
N ASN A 204 11.17 0.40 -5.03
CA ASN A 204 10.89 1.84 -4.94
C ASN A 204 9.67 2.17 -4.05
N ALA A 205 9.15 1.19 -3.30
CA ALA A 205 8.01 1.44 -2.42
C ALA A 205 8.35 2.51 -1.38
N GLU A 206 7.51 3.54 -1.29
CA GLU A 206 7.59 4.58 -0.27
C GLU A 206 7.02 4.12 1.07
N VAL A 207 6.01 3.26 1.00
CA VAL A 207 5.38 2.64 2.17
C VAL A 207 5.09 1.17 1.87
N VAL A 208 5.32 0.31 2.87
CA VAL A 208 4.88 -1.09 2.83
C VAL A 208 3.96 -1.36 4.01
N LEU A 209 2.81 -1.95 3.75
CA LEU A 209 1.88 -2.45 4.75
C LEU A 209 1.83 -3.97 4.64
N ASP A 210 2.40 -4.66 5.63
CA ASP A 210 2.35 -6.13 5.69
C ASP A 210 1.35 -6.55 6.78
N TYR A 211 0.24 -7.13 6.35
CA TYR A 211 -0.79 -7.67 7.23
C TYR A 211 -0.36 -9.05 7.72
N ILE A 212 0.02 -9.14 8.98
CA ILE A 212 0.32 -10.41 9.62
C ILE A 212 -0.97 -11.01 10.13
N VAL A 213 -1.41 -12.07 9.47
CA VAL A 213 -2.70 -12.71 9.72
C VAL A 213 -2.53 -14.09 10.32
N ARG A 214 -3.45 -14.45 11.21
CA ARG A 214 -3.61 -15.80 11.72
C ARG A 214 -4.22 -16.66 10.62
N ARG A 215 -3.72 -17.87 10.49
CA ARG A 215 -4.27 -18.89 9.58
C ARG A 215 -4.83 -20.04 10.43
N PRO A 216 -6.15 -20.14 10.61
CA PRO A 216 -6.73 -21.30 11.27
C PRO A 216 -6.47 -22.56 10.43
N GLU A 217 -6.24 -23.70 11.07
CA GLU A 217 -5.98 -24.97 10.37
C GLU A 217 -7.18 -25.43 9.52
N THR A 218 -8.38 -25.11 9.96
CA THR A 218 -9.62 -25.48 9.26
C THR A 218 -10.63 -24.37 9.41
N GLY A 219 -11.35 -24.08 8.33
CA GLY A 219 -12.38 -23.06 8.30
C GLY A 219 -12.36 -22.29 7.01
N GLY A 220 -13.18 -21.27 6.94
CA GLY A 220 -13.25 -20.40 5.77
C GLY A 220 -14.16 -19.22 6.03
N ASN A 221 -14.12 -18.26 5.14
CA ASN A 221 -15.04 -17.14 5.11
C ASN A 221 -15.51 -16.87 3.69
N PHE A 222 -16.66 -16.27 3.60
CA PHE A 222 -17.25 -15.78 2.37
C PHE A 222 -17.81 -14.39 2.64
N GLY A 223 -17.67 -13.48 1.72
CA GLY A 223 -18.20 -12.12 1.85
C GLY A 223 -18.60 -11.54 0.51
N VAL A 224 -19.54 -10.60 0.61
CA VAL A 224 -20.05 -9.81 -0.51
C VAL A 224 -20.08 -8.36 -0.06
N ASP A 225 -19.50 -7.47 -0.87
CA ASP A 225 -19.51 -6.03 -0.66
C ASP A 225 -20.05 -5.38 -1.93
N LEU A 226 -21.21 -4.74 -1.83
CA LEU A 226 -21.93 -4.17 -2.95
C LEU A 226 -22.22 -2.71 -2.67
N SER A 227 -21.78 -1.84 -3.58
CA SER A 227 -22.08 -0.41 -3.54
C SER A 227 -22.60 0.04 -4.90
N GLN A 228 -23.68 0.80 -4.93
CA GLN A 228 -24.32 1.26 -6.16
C GLN A 228 -24.76 2.71 -6.03
N GLY A 229 -24.38 3.53 -7.01
CA GLY A 229 -24.92 4.88 -7.17
C GLY A 229 -26.42 4.86 -7.53
N MET A 230 -27.18 5.77 -6.95
CA MET A 230 -28.65 5.78 -7.14
C MET A 230 -29.10 6.44 -8.44
N ASN A 231 -28.34 7.39 -8.97
CA ASN A 231 -28.69 8.19 -10.14
C ASN A 231 -27.86 7.92 -11.40
N ALA A 232 -26.92 7.00 -11.31
CA ALA A 232 -26.09 6.57 -12.43
C ALA A 232 -25.70 5.10 -12.23
N MET A 233 -25.35 4.41 -13.31
CA MET A 233 -24.74 3.10 -13.21
C MET A 233 -23.27 3.26 -12.76
N TRP A 234 -23.10 3.44 -11.46
CA TRP A 234 -21.80 3.56 -10.80
C TRP A 234 -21.75 2.55 -9.66
N GLY A 235 -21.25 1.36 -9.94
CA GLY A 235 -21.25 0.24 -9.02
C GLY A 235 -19.85 -0.19 -8.62
N GLU A 236 -19.73 -0.75 -7.41
CA GLU A 236 -18.57 -1.44 -6.88
C GLU A 236 -19.06 -2.77 -6.31
N TYR A 237 -18.80 -3.86 -6.98
CA TYR A 237 -19.26 -5.17 -6.54
C TYR A 237 -18.06 -6.08 -6.30
N ASN A 238 -17.93 -6.56 -5.07
CA ASN A 238 -16.86 -7.44 -4.67
C ASN A 238 -17.43 -8.69 -4.02
N VAL A 239 -16.98 -9.86 -4.47
CA VAL A 239 -17.32 -11.16 -3.89
C VAL A 239 -16.01 -11.88 -3.61
N PHE A 240 -15.86 -12.40 -2.41
CA PHE A 240 -14.67 -13.14 -2.05
C PHE A 240 -14.97 -14.35 -1.19
N GLY A 241 -14.11 -15.35 -1.27
CA GLY A 241 -14.15 -16.53 -0.44
C GLY A 241 -12.76 -17.07 -0.16
N LYS A 242 -12.60 -17.62 1.04
CA LYS A 242 -11.36 -18.24 1.48
C LYS A 242 -11.65 -19.51 2.25
N VAL A 243 -10.90 -20.56 2.00
CA VAL A 243 -10.99 -21.85 2.69
C VAL A 243 -9.60 -22.30 3.13
N ASN A 244 -9.48 -22.65 4.40
CA ASN A 244 -8.27 -23.22 5.01
C ASN A 244 -8.46 -24.71 5.24
N HIS A 245 -7.48 -25.50 4.83
CA HIS A 245 -7.40 -26.92 5.13
C HIS A 245 -5.99 -27.28 5.55
N LYS A 246 -5.76 -27.54 6.83
CA LYS A 246 -4.45 -27.81 7.42
C LYS A 246 -3.45 -26.69 7.09
N LYS A 247 -2.42 -27.01 6.30
CA LYS A 247 -1.35 -26.09 5.90
C LYS A 247 -1.64 -25.29 4.64
N SER A 248 -2.75 -25.57 3.98
CA SER A 248 -3.17 -24.98 2.70
C SER A 248 -4.30 -23.98 2.90
N GLU A 249 -4.21 -22.87 2.18
CA GLU A 249 -5.25 -21.86 2.08
C GLU A 249 -5.54 -21.61 0.60
N PHE A 250 -6.82 -21.63 0.23
CA PHE A 250 -7.34 -21.30 -1.08
C PHE A 250 -8.22 -20.06 -0.96
N GLY A 251 -7.97 -19.06 -1.77
CA GLY A 251 -8.75 -17.85 -1.83
C GLY A 251 -9.18 -17.53 -3.25
N VAL A 252 -10.34 -16.93 -3.38
CA VAL A 252 -10.85 -16.36 -4.62
C VAL A 252 -11.52 -15.02 -4.31
N SER A 253 -11.24 -14.02 -5.12
CA SER A 253 -11.98 -12.77 -5.11
C SER A 253 -12.30 -12.33 -6.52
N TYR A 254 -13.47 -11.74 -6.69
CA TYR A 254 -13.90 -11.16 -7.95
C TYR A 254 -14.50 -9.79 -7.69
N TYR A 255 -13.96 -8.81 -8.37
CA TYR A 255 -14.43 -7.43 -8.38
C TYR A 255 -14.98 -7.07 -9.75
N MET A 256 -16.11 -6.37 -9.79
CA MET A 256 -16.69 -5.76 -10.96
C MET A 256 -17.08 -4.31 -10.66
N GLY A 257 -16.61 -3.37 -11.49
CA GLY A 257 -16.87 -1.93 -11.36
C GLY A 257 -17.50 -1.37 -12.64
N PRO A 258 -18.82 -1.52 -12.83
CA PRO A 258 -19.50 -0.90 -13.96
C PRO A 258 -19.62 0.61 -13.75
N ARG A 259 -19.41 1.35 -14.84
CA ARG A 259 -19.64 2.79 -14.95
C ARG A 259 -20.38 3.05 -16.25
N ASP A 260 -21.50 3.72 -16.19
CA ASP A 260 -22.23 4.19 -17.36
C ASP A 260 -22.93 5.49 -17.00
N PHE A 261 -22.59 6.56 -17.68
CA PHE A 261 -23.08 7.90 -17.35
C PHE A 261 -23.14 8.79 -18.58
N TYR A 262 -24.07 9.71 -18.57
CA TYR A 262 -24.29 10.73 -19.57
C TYR A 262 -24.00 12.11 -19.01
N GLY A 263 -23.80 13.08 -19.88
CA GLY A 263 -23.50 14.46 -19.50
C GLY A 263 -22.00 14.68 -19.26
N MET A 264 -21.15 13.82 -19.80
CA MET A 264 -19.71 14.05 -19.84
C MET A 264 -19.41 15.12 -20.88
N TYR A 265 -18.73 16.18 -20.50
CA TYR A 265 -18.30 17.24 -21.43
C TYR A 265 -16.85 17.63 -21.15
N ARG A 266 -16.24 18.29 -22.11
CA ARG A 266 -14.88 18.80 -22.03
C ARG A 266 -14.85 20.22 -22.56
N ASP A 267 -14.53 21.18 -21.71
CA ASP A 267 -14.21 22.54 -22.10
C ASP A 267 -12.69 22.70 -22.07
N ASN A 268 -12.13 23.26 -23.14
CA ASN A 268 -10.70 23.40 -23.30
C ASN A 268 -10.36 24.76 -23.90
N GLU A 269 -9.30 25.37 -23.41
CA GLU A 269 -8.74 26.59 -23.96
C GLU A 269 -7.25 26.35 -24.23
N GLU A 270 -6.87 26.50 -25.49
CA GLU A 270 -5.51 26.21 -25.95
C GLU A 270 -4.93 27.44 -26.65
N GLU A 271 -3.72 27.77 -26.29
CA GLU A 271 -2.94 28.85 -26.88
C GLU A 271 -1.65 28.27 -27.47
N PHE A 272 -1.48 28.41 -28.77
CA PHE A 272 -0.32 27.93 -29.50
C PHE A 272 0.52 29.12 -29.99
N HIS A 273 1.75 29.25 -29.47
CA HIS A 273 2.71 30.21 -29.95
C HIS A 273 3.49 29.61 -31.11
N LEU A 274 3.21 30.08 -32.32
CA LEU A 274 3.84 29.57 -33.54
C LEU A 274 5.22 30.19 -33.79
N ALA A 275 6.03 29.50 -34.58
CA ALA A 275 7.40 29.94 -34.86
C ALA A 275 7.51 31.27 -35.62
N ASP A 276 6.49 31.67 -36.37
CA ASP A 276 6.39 32.96 -37.07
C ASP A 276 5.99 34.11 -36.13
N GLY A 277 5.78 33.85 -34.83
CA GLY A 277 5.38 34.84 -33.83
C GLY A 277 3.87 35.05 -33.75
N THR A 278 3.07 34.33 -34.53
CA THR A 278 1.62 34.35 -34.39
C THR A 278 1.19 33.51 -33.21
N THR A 279 0.03 33.86 -32.60
CA THR A 279 -0.60 33.09 -31.55
C THR A 279 -1.95 32.60 -32.04
N LEU A 280 -2.11 31.28 -32.08
CA LEU A 280 -3.38 30.67 -32.37
C LEU A 280 -4.10 30.36 -31.05
N HIS A 281 -5.30 30.85 -30.89
CA HIS A 281 -6.14 30.66 -29.71
C HIS A 281 -7.37 29.83 -30.08
N ARG A 282 -7.48 28.62 -29.52
CA ARG A 282 -8.57 27.69 -29.78
C ARG A 282 -9.36 27.43 -28.52
N ILE A 283 -10.68 27.57 -28.60
CA ILE A 283 -11.62 27.26 -27.54
C ILE A 283 -12.45 26.04 -27.95
N GLU A 284 -12.57 25.08 -27.08
CA GLU A 284 -13.50 23.95 -27.18
C GLU A 284 -14.61 24.16 -26.15
N GLU A 285 -15.84 24.27 -26.62
CA GLU A 285 -17.06 24.27 -25.81
C GLU A 285 -17.73 22.91 -25.93
N GLY A 286 -17.68 22.12 -24.85
CA GLY A 286 -18.17 20.75 -24.84
C GLY A 286 -19.68 20.65 -24.75
N GLU A 287 -20.25 19.67 -25.42
CA GLU A 287 -21.61 19.22 -25.28
C GLU A 287 -21.71 17.90 -24.52
N PRO A 288 -22.88 17.60 -23.90
CA PRO A 288 -23.07 16.37 -23.15
C PRO A 288 -22.83 15.12 -24.00
N GLY A 289 -21.83 14.34 -23.60
CA GLY A 289 -21.43 13.08 -24.20
C GLY A 289 -21.74 11.86 -23.32
N HIS A 290 -21.30 10.68 -23.75
CA HIS A 290 -21.52 9.41 -23.08
C HIS A 290 -20.20 8.77 -22.66
N GLY A 291 -20.07 8.40 -21.38
CA GLY A 291 -18.96 7.63 -20.81
C GLY A 291 -19.43 6.30 -20.29
N SER A 292 -18.72 5.22 -20.64
CA SER A 292 -18.95 3.91 -20.05
C SER A 292 -17.66 3.12 -19.88
N MET A 293 -17.53 2.41 -18.75
CA MET A 293 -16.37 1.60 -18.42
C MET A 293 -16.79 0.41 -17.56
N PHE A 294 -16.20 -0.75 -17.84
CA PHE A 294 -16.44 -2.01 -17.12
C PHE A 294 -15.09 -2.59 -16.67
N MET A 295 -14.79 -2.44 -15.38
CA MET A 295 -13.60 -3.01 -14.76
C MET A 295 -13.92 -4.37 -14.17
N ASN A 296 -13.02 -5.35 -14.35
CA ASN A 296 -13.12 -6.67 -13.76
C ASN A 296 -11.75 -7.09 -13.21
N ASN A 297 -11.73 -7.61 -11.98
CA ASN A 297 -10.54 -8.18 -11.37
C ASN A 297 -10.89 -9.53 -10.76
N LEU A 298 -10.29 -10.59 -11.25
CA LEU A 298 -10.33 -11.93 -10.65
C LEU A 298 -8.98 -12.22 -10.02
N SER A 299 -8.97 -12.61 -8.76
CA SER A 299 -7.78 -13.13 -8.07
C SER A 299 -8.06 -14.51 -7.50
N MET A 300 -7.15 -15.45 -7.74
CA MET A 300 -7.14 -16.79 -7.18
C MET A 300 -5.80 -17.02 -6.52
N ASN A 301 -5.78 -17.29 -5.24
CA ASN A 301 -4.55 -17.51 -4.50
C ASN A 301 -4.52 -18.87 -3.81
N TYR A 302 -3.37 -19.49 -3.84
CA TYR A 302 -3.04 -20.68 -3.09
C TYR A 302 -1.83 -20.40 -2.21
N ASN A 303 -1.95 -20.63 -0.92
CA ASN A 303 -0.89 -20.47 0.05
C ASN A 303 -0.65 -21.80 0.75
N LEU A 304 0.62 -22.22 0.81
CA LEU A 304 1.07 -23.40 1.53
C LEU A 304 2.11 -22.99 2.58
N GLN A 305 1.77 -23.12 3.85
CA GLN A 305 2.70 -22.89 4.96
C GLN A 305 3.15 -24.21 5.55
N GLN A 306 4.25 -24.75 5.06
CA GLN A 306 4.77 -26.04 5.54
C GLN A 306 5.23 -26.00 7.01
N THR A 307 5.89 -24.90 7.40
CA THR A 307 6.38 -24.60 8.75
C THR A 307 6.18 -23.11 9.02
N GLU A 308 6.38 -22.66 10.25
CA GLU A 308 6.35 -21.21 10.60
C GLU A 308 7.34 -20.38 9.76
N ASN A 309 8.40 -21.03 9.25
CA ASN A 309 9.48 -20.38 8.50
C ASN A 309 9.42 -20.65 7.00
N SER A 310 8.44 -21.38 6.48
CA SER A 310 8.34 -21.77 5.07
C SER A 310 6.98 -21.45 4.51
N LEU A 311 6.93 -20.55 3.53
CA LEU A 311 5.73 -20.13 2.82
C LEU A 311 5.92 -20.26 1.31
N PHE A 312 5.00 -20.95 0.66
CA PHE A 312 4.81 -20.88 -0.78
C PHE A 312 3.47 -20.20 -1.08
N SER A 313 3.44 -19.27 -2.01
CA SER A 313 2.22 -18.62 -2.50
C SER A 313 2.20 -18.63 -4.02
N ALA A 314 1.07 -18.99 -4.59
CA ALA A 314 0.80 -18.88 -6.02
C ALA A 314 -0.49 -18.07 -6.20
N THR A 315 -0.38 -16.93 -6.89
CA THR A 315 -1.54 -16.05 -7.12
C THR A 315 -1.71 -15.82 -8.62
N PHE A 316 -2.84 -16.25 -9.13
CA PHE A 316 -3.30 -15.89 -10.47
C PHE A 316 -4.20 -14.67 -10.38
N ARG A 317 -3.94 -13.66 -11.23
CA ARG A 317 -4.79 -12.46 -11.34
C ARG A 317 -5.16 -12.24 -12.80
N LEU A 318 -6.43 -11.97 -13.05
CA LEU A 318 -6.93 -11.51 -14.34
C LEU A 318 -7.60 -10.16 -14.13
N ARG A 319 -6.98 -9.12 -14.63
CA ARG A 319 -7.55 -7.77 -14.66
C ARG A 319 -7.97 -7.45 -16.08
N SER A 320 -9.14 -6.86 -16.23
CA SER A 320 -9.59 -6.36 -17.53
C SER A 320 -10.41 -5.09 -17.36
N ASN A 321 -10.34 -4.27 -18.38
CA ASN A 321 -11.17 -3.09 -18.55
C ASN A 321 -11.74 -3.07 -19.96
N SER A 322 -12.99 -2.66 -20.09
CA SER A 322 -13.62 -2.36 -21.36
C SER A 322 -14.30 -1.01 -21.26
N GLN A 323 -13.95 -0.11 -22.16
CA GLN A 323 -14.45 1.25 -22.26
C GLN A 323 -15.11 1.42 -23.63
N PRO A 324 -16.35 0.92 -23.82
CA PRO A 324 -17.02 0.94 -25.11
C PRO A 324 -17.43 2.32 -25.56
N HIS A 325 -17.63 3.25 -24.63
CA HIS A 325 -17.99 4.63 -24.91
C HIS A 325 -17.14 5.57 -24.04
N TRP A 326 -16.43 6.45 -24.72
CA TRP A 326 -15.75 7.60 -24.12
C TRP A 326 -15.81 8.73 -25.14
N ASN A 327 -16.97 9.39 -25.19
CA ASN A 327 -17.37 10.24 -26.29
C ASN A 327 -17.42 11.69 -25.82
N TYR A 328 -16.60 12.51 -26.42
CA TYR A 328 -16.70 13.97 -26.35
C TYR A 328 -17.26 14.47 -27.68
N GLN A 329 -18.04 15.53 -27.60
CA GLN A 329 -18.51 16.29 -28.72
C GLN A 329 -18.64 17.74 -28.28
N GLY A 330 -18.56 18.67 -29.23
CA GLY A 330 -18.61 20.09 -28.92
C GLY A 330 -18.25 20.94 -30.14
N VAL A 331 -18.03 22.21 -29.89
CA VAL A 331 -17.70 23.19 -30.89
C VAL A 331 -16.32 23.77 -30.65
N LEU A 332 -15.51 23.83 -31.69
CA LEU A 332 -14.21 24.47 -31.68
C LEU A 332 -14.37 25.88 -32.32
N THR A 333 -13.82 26.88 -31.64
CA THR A 333 -13.76 28.26 -32.14
C THR A 333 -12.31 28.72 -32.14
N ASN A 334 -11.84 29.25 -33.26
CA ASN A 334 -10.51 29.86 -33.39
C ASN A 334 -10.68 31.38 -33.34
N ILE A 335 -10.18 32.04 -32.31
CA ILE A 335 -10.38 33.49 -32.07
C ILE A 335 -9.54 34.35 -33.03
N ALA A 336 -8.50 33.78 -33.66
CA ALA A 336 -7.58 34.58 -34.50
C ALA A 336 -8.10 34.83 -35.91
N ASP A 337 -8.92 33.94 -36.48
CA ASP A 337 -9.19 33.95 -37.94
C ASP A 337 -10.67 34.04 -38.33
N SER A 338 -11.62 33.63 -37.53
CA SER A 338 -13.05 33.70 -37.87
C SER A 338 -13.94 33.34 -36.68
N ASP A 339 -15.18 33.82 -36.74
CA ASP A 339 -16.30 33.37 -35.91
C ASP A 339 -16.82 31.96 -36.34
N ASP A 340 -16.10 31.25 -37.18
CA ASP A 340 -16.50 29.93 -37.68
C ASP A 340 -16.49 28.92 -36.53
N LYS A 341 -17.65 28.30 -36.32
CA LYS A 341 -17.87 27.26 -35.37
C LYS A 341 -17.68 25.90 -36.04
N VAL A 342 -16.66 25.17 -35.64
CA VAL A 342 -16.33 23.85 -36.17
C VAL A 342 -16.89 22.81 -35.23
N ASP A 343 -17.80 21.97 -35.68
CA ASP A 343 -18.31 20.84 -34.89
C ASP A 343 -17.23 19.79 -34.71
N MET A 344 -17.04 19.31 -33.48
CA MET A 344 -16.03 18.34 -33.11
C MET A 344 -16.67 17.08 -32.53
N ILE A 345 -16.19 15.91 -32.95
CA ILE A 345 -16.52 14.60 -32.40
C ILE A 345 -15.22 13.86 -32.05
N ASP A 346 -15.10 13.41 -30.79
CA ASP A 346 -13.98 12.60 -30.30
C ASP A 346 -14.53 11.35 -29.61
N ARG A 347 -14.47 10.18 -30.27
CA ARG A 347 -15.01 8.91 -29.77
C ARG A 347 -13.89 7.91 -29.59
N THR A 348 -13.67 7.51 -28.34
CA THR A 348 -12.67 6.52 -27.99
C THR A 348 -13.31 5.23 -27.48
N LYS A 349 -12.81 4.08 -27.96
CA LYS A 349 -13.14 2.75 -27.45
C LYS A 349 -11.85 2.05 -27.06
N GLU A 350 -11.77 1.63 -25.82
CA GLU A 350 -10.57 0.94 -25.31
C GLU A 350 -10.95 -0.35 -24.60
N SER A 351 -10.07 -1.31 -24.69
CA SER A 351 -10.16 -2.53 -23.88
C SER A 351 -8.79 -3.12 -23.65
N TRP A 352 -8.57 -3.62 -22.44
CA TRP A 352 -7.35 -4.35 -22.14
C TRP A 352 -7.63 -5.53 -21.21
N SER A 353 -6.78 -6.53 -21.28
CA SER A 353 -6.79 -7.71 -20.42
C SER A 353 -5.38 -8.07 -20.00
N ARG A 354 -5.18 -8.32 -18.69
CA ARG A 354 -3.86 -8.56 -18.08
C ARG A 354 -3.89 -9.77 -17.15
N PRO A 355 -3.87 -11.01 -17.68
CA PRO A 355 -3.57 -12.17 -16.85
C PRO A 355 -2.14 -12.11 -16.32
N SER A 356 -1.95 -12.47 -15.05
CA SER A 356 -0.64 -12.60 -14.41
C SER A 356 -0.61 -13.78 -13.45
N LEU A 357 0.55 -14.41 -13.34
CA LEU A 357 0.84 -15.45 -12.35
C LEU A 357 2.03 -15.00 -11.51
N ASP A 358 1.83 -14.94 -10.20
CA ASP A 358 2.82 -14.58 -9.20
C ASP A 358 3.13 -15.79 -8.34
N LEU A 359 4.38 -16.25 -8.36
CA LEU A 359 4.89 -17.36 -7.58
C LEU A 359 5.89 -16.83 -6.56
N TYR A 360 5.56 -16.94 -5.29
CA TYR A 360 6.39 -16.48 -4.17
C TYR A 360 6.78 -17.66 -3.29
N TYR A 361 8.07 -17.75 -2.97
CA TYR A 361 8.59 -18.74 -2.04
C TYR A 361 9.50 -18.05 -1.01
N GLN A 362 9.24 -18.32 0.26
CA GLN A 362 10.04 -17.84 1.38
C GLN A 362 10.47 -19.01 2.25
N GLN A 363 11.74 -19.05 2.60
CA GLN A 363 12.32 -20.07 3.47
C GLN A 363 13.23 -19.44 4.53
N GLY A 364 12.84 -19.54 5.79
CA GLY A 364 13.72 -19.30 6.92
C GLY A 364 14.71 -20.47 7.10
N LEU A 365 15.97 -20.13 7.19
CA LEU A 365 17.07 -21.09 7.41
C LEU A 365 17.59 -20.99 8.85
N LYS A 366 18.44 -21.94 9.26
CA LYS A 366 19.13 -21.91 10.55
C LYS A 366 19.90 -20.59 10.74
N ASN A 367 20.13 -20.21 11.99
CA ASN A 367 20.91 -19.02 12.34
C ASN A 367 20.33 -17.70 11.80
N LYS A 368 18.99 -17.51 11.83
CA LYS A 368 18.30 -16.28 11.44
C LYS A 368 18.61 -15.83 10.01
N GLN A 369 18.60 -16.75 9.07
CA GLN A 369 18.74 -16.48 7.65
C GLN A 369 17.38 -16.61 6.96
N LEU A 370 17.19 -15.85 5.90
CA LEU A 370 15.97 -15.84 5.09
C LEU A 370 16.34 -15.88 3.61
N LEU A 371 15.71 -16.76 2.86
CA LEU A 371 15.71 -16.76 1.41
C LEU A 371 14.30 -16.46 0.90
N VAL A 372 14.21 -15.58 -0.11
CA VAL A 372 12.97 -15.24 -0.80
C VAL A 372 13.21 -15.35 -2.30
N PHE A 373 12.28 -16.00 -2.98
CA PHE A 373 12.22 -16.06 -4.43
C PHE A 373 10.85 -15.59 -4.88
N ASN A 374 10.81 -14.76 -5.92
CA ASN A 374 9.58 -14.33 -6.53
C ASN A 374 9.70 -14.36 -8.05
N VAL A 375 8.69 -14.92 -8.73
CA VAL A 375 8.61 -14.96 -10.19
C VAL A 375 7.21 -14.50 -10.58
N VAL A 376 7.15 -13.44 -11.42
CA VAL A 376 5.88 -12.91 -11.92
C VAL A 376 5.89 -12.91 -13.44
N GLY A 377 4.98 -13.67 -14.03
CA GLY A 377 4.70 -13.63 -15.46
C GLY A 377 3.42 -12.81 -15.72
N THR A 378 3.46 -11.88 -16.67
CA THR A 378 2.30 -11.06 -17.04
C THR A 378 2.19 -10.99 -18.56
N TYR A 379 0.97 -11.15 -19.08
CA TYR A 379 0.62 -10.84 -20.45
C TYR A 379 -0.36 -9.67 -20.46
N ASN A 380 -0.16 -8.68 -21.30
CA ASN A 380 -1.07 -7.56 -21.48
C ASN A 380 -1.49 -7.49 -22.94
N LYS A 381 -2.80 -7.56 -23.19
CA LYS A 381 -3.41 -7.32 -24.48
C LYS A 381 -4.24 -6.06 -24.41
N GLU A 382 -3.98 -5.14 -25.32
CA GLU A 382 -4.62 -3.83 -25.36
C GLU A 382 -5.16 -3.54 -26.76
N LYS A 383 -6.34 -2.91 -26.81
CA LYS A 383 -6.96 -2.44 -28.05
C LYS A 383 -7.50 -1.04 -27.80
N SER A 384 -7.12 -0.10 -28.65
CA SER A 384 -7.63 1.26 -28.64
C SER A 384 -8.10 1.63 -30.05
N ARG A 385 -9.27 2.21 -30.15
CA ARG A 385 -9.80 2.80 -31.37
C ARG A 385 -10.34 4.16 -31.07
N ARG A 386 -9.83 5.18 -31.79
CA ARG A 386 -10.27 6.54 -31.68
C ARG A 386 -10.74 7.05 -33.04
N LEU A 387 -11.94 7.63 -33.07
CA LEU A 387 -12.50 8.41 -34.18
C LEU A 387 -12.53 9.87 -33.74
N TYR A 388 -11.82 10.74 -34.47
CA TYR A 388 -11.84 12.17 -34.25
C TYR A 388 -12.21 12.86 -35.56
N GLN A 389 -13.21 13.73 -35.53
CA GLN A 389 -13.72 14.43 -36.71
C GLN A 389 -13.96 15.90 -36.39
N GLU A 390 -13.63 16.77 -37.35
CA GLU A 390 -13.97 18.18 -37.35
C GLU A 390 -14.76 18.47 -38.61
N SER A 391 -15.89 19.18 -38.48
CA SER A 391 -16.76 19.57 -39.62
C SER A 391 -17.25 21.00 -39.53
N LEU A 392 -17.31 21.66 -40.66
CA LEU A 392 -17.85 23.02 -40.81
C LEU A 392 -19.03 22.98 -41.76
N GLN A 393 -20.22 23.34 -41.28
CA GLN A 393 -21.45 23.35 -42.09
C GLN A 393 -21.67 22.01 -42.83
N ASP A 394 -21.49 20.89 -42.12
CA ASP A 394 -21.56 19.51 -42.63
C ASP A 394 -20.43 19.10 -43.60
N GLU A 395 -19.48 19.99 -43.93
CA GLU A 395 -18.28 19.61 -44.67
C GLU A 395 -17.21 19.08 -43.72
N LEU A 396 -16.73 17.86 -43.98
CA LEU A 396 -15.72 17.18 -43.16
C LEU A 396 -14.34 17.80 -43.44
N LEU A 397 -13.77 18.47 -42.45
CA LEU A 397 -12.44 19.10 -42.52
C LEU A 397 -11.35 18.13 -42.09
N THR A 398 -11.62 17.32 -41.06
CA THR A 398 -10.66 16.40 -40.47
C THR A 398 -11.35 15.07 -40.16
N ASP A 399 -10.75 13.95 -40.57
CA ASP A 399 -11.21 12.58 -40.27
C ASP A 399 -10.02 11.70 -39.85
N ILE A 400 -9.92 11.43 -38.55
CA ILE A 400 -8.84 10.67 -37.96
C ILE A 400 -9.42 9.38 -37.36
N ASN A 401 -8.94 8.23 -37.86
CA ASN A 401 -9.35 6.92 -37.38
C ASN A 401 -8.10 6.15 -36.93
N ASN A 402 -7.73 6.31 -35.67
CA ASN A 402 -6.60 5.63 -35.06
C ASN A 402 -7.04 4.29 -34.46
N ASN A 403 -6.36 3.22 -34.83
CA ASN A 403 -6.59 1.88 -34.29
C ASN A 403 -5.26 1.27 -33.86
N VAL A 404 -5.12 0.97 -32.56
CA VAL A 404 -3.90 0.46 -31.97
C VAL A 404 -4.19 -0.89 -31.33
N LEU A 405 -3.39 -1.90 -31.66
CA LEU A 405 -3.37 -3.19 -31.01
C LEU A 405 -2.01 -3.39 -30.35
N GLY A 406 -2.01 -3.70 -29.05
CA GLY A 406 -0.77 -3.91 -28.30
C GLY A 406 -0.79 -5.25 -27.59
N ASP A 407 0.30 -5.99 -27.73
CA ASP A 407 0.59 -7.21 -27.01
C ASP A 407 1.91 -7.05 -26.24
N LYS A 408 1.89 -7.26 -24.91
CA LYS A 408 3.09 -7.15 -24.08
C LYS A 408 3.23 -8.36 -23.16
N TYR A 409 4.40 -8.95 -23.16
CA TYR A 409 4.80 -10.00 -22.23
C TYR A 409 5.83 -9.45 -21.26
N SER A 410 5.73 -9.79 -19.98
CA SER A 410 6.71 -9.41 -18.97
C SER A 410 6.98 -10.58 -18.04
N LEU A 411 8.26 -10.78 -17.73
CA LEU A 411 8.72 -11.73 -16.73
C LEU A 411 9.61 -11.01 -15.73
N ILE A 412 9.28 -11.13 -14.45
CA ILE A 412 10.07 -10.62 -13.33
C ILE A 412 10.59 -11.81 -12.53
N GLY A 413 11.88 -11.87 -12.29
CA GLY A 413 12.52 -12.80 -11.38
C GLY A 413 13.22 -12.03 -10.27
N GLU A 414 12.98 -12.40 -9.01
CA GLU A 414 13.61 -11.79 -7.85
C GLU A 414 14.13 -12.86 -6.88
N ALA A 415 15.33 -12.65 -6.36
CA ALA A 415 15.93 -13.48 -5.32
C ALA A 415 16.50 -12.56 -4.23
N VAL A 416 16.17 -12.83 -2.96
CA VAL A 416 16.66 -12.07 -1.81
C VAL A 416 17.23 -13.03 -0.78
N TYR A 417 18.42 -12.75 -0.29
CA TYR A 417 19.02 -13.40 0.88
C TYR A 417 19.19 -12.37 1.99
N GLU A 418 18.74 -12.68 3.19
CA GLU A 418 18.91 -11.86 4.37
C GLU A 418 19.53 -12.68 5.50
N LYS A 419 20.49 -12.09 6.20
CA LYS A 419 21.11 -12.62 7.41
C LYS A 419 20.98 -11.63 8.55
N GLN A 420 20.32 -12.05 9.62
CA GLN A 420 20.29 -11.28 10.86
C GLN A 420 21.42 -11.73 11.78
N PHE A 421 22.17 -10.76 12.32
CA PHE A 421 23.23 -10.96 13.28
C PHE A 421 22.73 -10.64 14.71
N SER A 422 23.60 -10.85 15.70
CA SER A 422 23.36 -10.36 17.05
C SER A 422 23.25 -8.82 17.09
N LYS A 423 22.59 -8.28 18.10
CA LYS A 423 22.40 -6.84 18.33
C LYS A 423 21.59 -6.09 17.24
N GLY A 424 20.67 -6.81 16.54
CA GLY A 424 19.77 -6.17 15.56
C GLY A 424 20.42 -5.78 14.23
N ASN A 425 21.68 -6.17 13.98
CA ASN A 425 22.33 -5.93 12.70
C ASN A 425 21.83 -6.93 11.65
N SER A 426 21.74 -6.52 10.38
CA SER A 426 21.41 -7.42 9.27
C SER A 426 22.17 -7.07 8.00
N LEU A 427 22.32 -8.07 7.14
CA LEU A 427 22.89 -7.95 5.81
C LEU A 427 21.93 -8.59 4.83
N SER A 428 21.58 -7.86 3.78
CA SER A 428 20.70 -8.32 2.70
C SER A 428 21.42 -8.23 1.37
N PHE A 429 21.19 -9.20 0.51
CA PHE A 429 21.57 -9.18 -0.89
C PHE A 429 20.34 -9.49 -1.74
N GLY A 430 20.20 -8.83 -2.87
CA GLY A 430 19.12 -9.08 -3.79
C GLY A 430 19.53 -8.95 -5.24
N LEU A 431 18.85 -9.73 -6.06
CA LEU A 431 18.87 -9.69 -7.51
C LEU A 431 17.45 -9.62 -8.00
N ARG A 432 17.16 -8.66 -8.88
CA ARG A 432 15.90 -8.57 -9.62
C ARG A 432 16.18 -8.38 -11.09
N HIS A 433 15.54 -9.17 -11.93
CA HIS A 433 15.56 -9.02 -13.38
C HIS A 433 14.13 -8.89 -13.90
N THR A 434 13.88 -7.89 -14.72
CA THR A 434 12.63 -7.68 -15.43
C THR A 434 12.92 -7.73 -16.92
N GLN A 435 12.24 -8.61 -17.65
CA GLN A 435 12.28 -8.71 -19.10
C GLN A 435 10.90 -8.44 -19.66
N SER A 436 10.79 -7.52 -20.62
CA SER A 436 9.55 -7.18 -21.31
C SER A 436 9.72 -7.21 -22.82
N PHE A 437 8.72 -7.74 -23.51
CA PHE A 437 8.60 -7.72 -24.96
C PHE A 437 7.24 -7.12 -25.29
N ALA A 438 7.20 -6.14 -26.19
CA ALA A 438 5.96 -5.54 -26.67
C ALA A 438 5.95 -5.50 -28.18
N ASN A 439 4.81 -5.88 -28.74
CA ASN A 439 4.48 -5.72 -30.16
C ASN A 439 3.27 -4.79 -30.25
N ASN A 440 3.37 -3.72 -31.02
CA ASN A 440 2.28 -2.79 -31.25
C ASN A 440 2.02 -2.62 -32.74
N GLU A 441 0.75 -2.81 -33.13
CA GLU A 441 0.25 -2.55 -34.48
C GLU A 441 -0.54 -1.24 -34.49
N TYR A 442 -0.20 -0.34 -35.39
CA TYR A 442 -0.87 0.95 -35.58
C TYR A 442 -1.52 0.98 -36.96
N ARG A 443 -2.80 1.38 -37.04
CA ARG A 443 -3.58 1.52 -38.26
C ARG A 443 -4.28 2.86 -38.29
N ASN A 444 -3.59 3.88 -38.78
CA ASN A 444 -4.01 5.28 -38.85
C ASN A 444 -3.83 5.85 -40.27
N GLY A 445 -4.47 5.23 -41.27
CA GLY A 445 -4.23 5.49 -42.69
C GLY A 445 -3.06 4.71 -43.27
N HIS A 446 -2.04 4.43 -42.50
CA HIS A 446 -0.91 3.55 -42.77
C HIS A 446 -0.80 2.44 -41.73
N TYR A 447 -0.18 1.34 -42.08
CA TYR A 447 0.12 0.24 -41.19
C TYR A 447 1.57 0.35 -40.70
N TYR A 448 1.74 0.36 -39.40
CA TYR A 448 3.03 0.30 -38.71
C TYR A 448 3.01 -0.82 -37.67
N GLU A 449 4.10 -1.54 -37.57
CA GLU A 449 4.32 -2.54 -36.54
C GLU A 449 5.67 -2.25 -35.84
N THR A 450 5.67 -2.29 -34.52
CA THR A 450 6.87 -2.05 -33.73
C THR A 450 7.07 -3.17 -32.72
N ASP A 451 8.26 -3.78 -32.76
CA ASP A 451 8.72 -4.71 -31.73
C ASP A 451 9.68 -4.01 -30.78
N MET A 452 9.44 -4.15 -29.50
CA MET A 452 10.25 -3.56 -28.46
C MET A 452 10.69 -4.62 -27.46
N ASN A 453 11.94 -4.52 -27.04
CA ASN A 453 12.56 -5.39 -26.04
C ASN A 453 13.20 -4.51 -24.95
N GLN A 454 12.81 -4.72 -23.68
CA GLN A 454 13.35 -4.00 -22.55
C GLN A 454 13.74 -4.97 -21.44
N GLY A 455 14.95 -4.80 -20.90
CA GLY A 455 15.47 -5.59 -19.80
C GLY A 455 16.12 -4.73 -18.73
N ASP A 456 15.67 -4.84 -17.48
CA ASP A 456 16.26 -4.16 -16.33
C ASP A 456 16.77 -5.20 -15.33
N THR A 457 18.05 -5.11 -14.98
CA THR A 457 18.67 -5.99 -13.97
C THR A 457 19.18 -5.12 -12.83
N TYR A 458 18.70 -5.38 -11.62
CA TYR A 458 19.11 -4.68 -10.40
C TYR A 458 19.74 -5.66 -9.42
N VAL A 459 20.98 -5.38 -9.01
CA VAL A 459 21.69 -6.13 -7.97
C VAL A 459 22.02 -5.17 -6.85
N TYR A 460 21.77 -5.58 -5.60
CA TYR A 460 22.06 -4.74 -4.45
C TYR A 460 22.57 -5.49 -3.25
N GLY A 461 23.27 -4.77 -2.37
CA GLY A 461 23.60 -5.17 -1.01
C GLY A 461 23.20 -4.06 -0.04
N GLU A 462 22.62 -4.43 1.10
CA GLU A 462 22.23 -3.50 2.16
C GLU A 462 22.70 -4.02 3.51
N TYR A 463 23.43 -3.20 4.26
CA TYR A 463 23.80 -3.47 5.64
C TYR A 463 23.03 -2.52 6.58
N ARG A 464 22.41 -3.10 7.59
CA ARG A 464 21.76 -2.38 8.70
C ARG A 464 22.58 -2.61 9.97
N GLY A 465 22.89 -1.53 10.68
CA GLY A 465 23.59 -1.56 11.94
C GLY A 465 22.95 -0.63 12.97
N LYS A 466 23.28 -0.91 14.24
CA LYS A 466 22.85 -0.10 15.39
C LYS A 466 24.02 0.22 16.30
N VAL A 467 24.20 1.51 16.62
CA VAL A 467 25.19 1.98 17.60
C VAL A 467 24.49 2.90 18.59
N LYS A 468 24.28 2.43 19.82
CA LYS A 468 23.54 3.15 20.87
C LYS A 468 22.14 3.59 20.37
N LYS A 469 21.91 4.90 20.22
CA LYS A 469 20.65 5.51 19.77
C LYS A 469 20.57 5.71 18.25
N LEU A 470 21.64 5.42 17.53
CA LEU A 470 21.72 5.57 16.08
C LEU A 470 21.51 4.21 15.40
N ASP A 471 20.43 4.07 14.66
CA ASP A 471 20.24 3.03 13.67
C ASP A 471 20.64 3.58 12.30
N TYR A 472 21.41 2.80 11.52
CA TYR A 472 21.83 3.21 10.18
C TYR A 472 21.67 2.08 9.17
N ARG A 473 21.39 2.47 7.92
CA ARG A 473 21.36 1.59 6.77
C ARG A 473 22.26 2.13 5.68
N LEU A 474 23.08 1.26 5.13
CA LEU A 474 23.97 1.53 4.01
C LEU A 474 23.63 0.54 2.91
N GLY A 475 23.06 1.04 1.83
CA GLY A 475 22.72 0.26 0.65
C GLY A 475 23.55 0.68 -0.55
N VAL A 476 23.94 -0.28 -1.36
CA VAL A 476 24.55 -0.03 -2.66
C VAL A 476 23.91 -0.96 -3.68
N GLY A 477 23.60 -0.43 -4.85
CA GLY A 477 23.04 -1.20 -5.94
C GLY A 477 23.59 -0.77 -7.27
N VAL A 478 23.45 -1.64 -8.26
CA VAL A 478 23.75 -1.37 -9.66
C VAL A 478 22.57 -1.81 -10.49
N THR A 479 22.08 -0.91 -11.35
CA THR A 479 21.04 -1.22 -12.32
C THR A 479 21.66 -1.25 -13.72
N ARG A 480 21.43 -2.33 -14.45
CA ARG A 480 21.64 -2.41 -15.90
C ARG A 480 20.30 -2.22 -16.58
N SER A 481 20.16 -1.19 -17.40
CA SER A 481 18.99 -0.93 -18.22
C SER A 481 19.31 -1.17 -19.68
N TYR A 482 18.51 -1.99 -20.35
CA TYR A 482 18.64 -2.31 -21.77
C TYR A 482 17.30 -2.12 -22.46
N TYR A 483 17.30 -1.49 -23.62
CA TYR A 483 16.14 -1.52 -24.50
C TYR A 483 16.54 -1.48 -25.99
N LYS A 484 15.66 -1.99 -26.83
CA LYS A 484 15.79 -2.03 -28.27
C LYS A 484 14.41 -1.98 -28.92
N GLN A 485 14.25 -1.16 -29.95
CA GLN A 485 13.11 -1.12 -30.84
C GLN A 485 13.52 -1.63 -32.23
N SER A 486 12.60 -2.24 -32.97
CA SER A 486 12.84 -2.65 -34.35
C SER A 486 13.22 -1.46 -35.23
N GLY A 487 14.33 -1.57 -35.94
CA GLY A 487 14.83 -0.50 -36.81
C GLY A 487 15.81 0.48 -36.14
N ASP A 488 15.90 0.47 -34.80
CA ASP A 488 16.78 1.35 -34.05
C ASP A 488 17.96 0.62 -33.40
N ASP A 489 18.98 1.35 -33.00
CA ASP A 489 20.10 0.83 -32.23
C ASP A 489 19.66 0.45 -30.82
N SER A 490 20.33 -0.53 -30.22
CA SER A 490 20.09 -0.89 -28.82
C SER A 490 20.76 0.11 -27.88
N TYR A 491 20.07 0.42 -26.78
CA TYR A 491 20.61 1.23 -25.69
C TYR A 491 20.92 0.36 -24.48
N GLU A 492 22.08 0.56 -23.90
CA GLU A 492 22.49 -0.09 -22.66
C GLU A 492 23.14 0.92 -21.72
N ASN A 493 22.72 0.93 -20.45
CA ASN A 493 23.24 1.82 -19.45
C ASN A 493 23.40 1.11 -18.10
N TYR A 494 24.43 1.52 -17.35
CA TYR A 494 24.68 1.07 -15.98
C TYR A 494 24.62 2.26 -15.05
N SER A 495 23.83 2.16 -13.98
CA SER A 495 23.71 3.19 -12.96
C SER A 495 24.05 2.65 -11.58
N PHE A 496 24.75 3.47 -10.80
CA PHE A 496 25.07 3.19 -9.40
C PHE A 496 24.01 3.81 -8.50
N ASN A 497 23.43 3.00 -7.60
CA ASN A 497 22.26 3.36 -6.77
C ASN A 497 22.61 3.24 -5.27
N PRO A 498 23.33 4.21 -4.68
CA PRO A 498 23.61 4.22 -3.24
C PRO A 498 22.37 4.65 -2.45
N ARG A 499 22.26 4.16 -1.23
CA ARG A 499 21.22 4.53 -0.26
C ARG A 499 21.80 4.66 1.13
N LEU A 500 21.48 5.74 1.82
CA LEU A 500 21.83 6.01 3.21
C LEU A 500 20.57 6.34 4.00
N VAL A 501 20.40 5.69 5.14
CA VAL A 501 19.38 6.06 6.12
C VAL A 501 20.03 6.13 7.49
N LEU A 502 19.82 7.25 8.17
CA LEU A 502 20.23 7.48 9.55
C LEU A 502 18.98 7.75 10.38
N HIS A 503 18.77 6.98 11.44
CA HIS A 503 17.66 7.15 12.37
C HIS A 503 18.24 7.32 13.78
N TYR A 504 18.01 8.48 14.39
CA TYR A 504 18.50 8.80 15.73
C TYR A 504 17.35 8.95 16.71
N ALA A 505 17.31 8.05 17.70
CA ALA A 505 16.30 8.10 18.77
C ALA A 505 16.60 9.21 19.75
N LEU A 506 15.64 10.13 19.93
CA LEU A 506 15.68 11.23 20.87
C LEU A 506 14.95 10.85 22.19
N PRO A 507 15.08 11.62 23.29
CA PRO A 507 14.27 11.44 24.49
C PRO A 507 12.77 11.64 24.22
N GLY A 508 11.89 10.96 24.98
CA GLY A 508 10.45 11.23 24.98
C GLY A 508 9.71 10.70 23.75
N ASN A 509 10.02 9.48 23.28
CA ASN A 509 9.39 8.85 22.13
C ASN A 509 9.44 9.72 20.85
N SER A 510 10.60 10.28 20.60
CA SER A 510 10.85 11.08 19.40
C SER A 510 12.09 10.60 18.66
N PHE A 511 12.15 10.91 17.38
CA PHE A 511 13.32 10.61 16.57
C PHE A 511 13.51 11.63 15.44
N VAL A 512 14.73 11.67 14.93
CA VAL A 512 15.06 12.29 13.64
C VAL A 512 15.54 11.20 12.70
N ARG A 513 15.04 11.23 11.48
CA ARG A 513 15.47 10.33 10.40
C ARG A 513 15.89 11.14 9.18
N TRP A 514 17.06 10.84 8.67
CA TRP A 514 17.54 11.33 7.39
C TRP A 514 17.68 10.16 6.43
N LYS A 515 17.11 10.29 5.23
CA LYS A 515 17.25 9.34 4.12
C LYS A 515 17.81 10.09 2.92
N SER A 516 18.73 9.47 2.19
CA SER A 516 19.20 9.94 0.90
C SER A 516 19.49 8.75 0.00
N ASP A 517 19.02 8.80 -1.23
CA ASP A 517 19.25 7.75 -2.22
C ASP A 517 19.36 8.31 -3.63
N ILE A 518 20.05 7.56 -4.48
CA ILE A 518 20.13 7.77 -5.92
C ILE A 518 19.48 6.54 -6.56
N SER A 519 18.52 6.79 -7.44
CA SER A 519 17.83 5.73 -8.20
C SER A 519 17.90 6.02 -9.69
N ASN A 520 17.71 4.97 -10.50
CA ASN A 520 17.65 5.07 -11.95
C ASN A 520 16.17 5.18 -12.40
N ALA A 521 15.92 5.98 -13.42
CA ALA A 521 14.66 6.04 -14.13
C ALA A 521 14.90 5.79 -15.61
N SER A 522 14.27 4.77 -16.16
CA SER A 522 14.33 4.41 -17.57
C SER A 522 13.09 4.92 -18.30
N PRO A 523 13.19 5.29 -19.60
CA PRO A 523 12.03 5.65 -20.40
C PRO A 523 11.05 4.47 -20.48
N SER A 524 9.75 4.77 -20.60
CA SER A 524 8.76 3.76 -20.88
C SER A 524 8.80 3.35 -22.36
N LEU A 525 8.30 2.14 -22.68
CA LEU A 525 8.22 1.71 -24.08
C LEU A 525 7.34 2.63 -24.94
N GLY A 526 6.31 3.26 -24.32
CA GLY A 526 5.45 4.25 -25.00
C GLY A 526 6.18 5.53 -25.35
N ASP A 527 7.06 6.00 -24.46
CA ASP A 527 7.85 7.23 -24.70
C ASP A 527 8.90 7.04 -25.80
N LEU A 528 9.33 5.78 -26.01
CA LEU A 528 10.32 5.42 -27.04
C LEU A 528 9.72 5.21 -28.43
N SER A 529 8.40 4.99 -28.54
CA SER A 529 7.77 4.66 -29.82
C SER A 529 7.82 5.80 -30.82
N ALA A 530 8.58 5.65 -31.92
CA ALA A 530 8.69 6.66 -32.96
C ALA A 530 7.42 6.79 -33.84
N VAL A 531 6.38 6.01 -33.58
CA VAL A 531 5.15 6.03 -34.36
C VAL A 531 4.38 7.31 -34.11
N GLU A 532 4.12 8.01 -35.20
CA GLU A 532 3.34 9.24 -35.18
C GLU A 532 1.84 8.95 -35.05
N GLN A 533 1.20 9.60 -34.09
CA GLN A 533 -0.23 9.54 -33.83
C GLN A 533 -0.83 10.92 -34.04
N ILE A 534 -1.75 11.03 -34.98
CA ILE A 534 -2.48 12.29 -35.22
C ILE A 534 -3.48 12.47 -34.06
N VAL A 535 -3.38 13.59 -33.38
CA VAL A 535 -4.26 13.94 -32.23
C VAL A 535 -5.49 14.70 -32.72
N ASP A 536 -5.29 15.73 -33.52
CA ASP A 536 -6.31 16.57 -34.14
C ASP A 536 -5.78 17.24 -35.40
N SER A 537 -6.50 18.25 -35.93
CA SER A 537 -6.09 18.99 -37.12
C SER A 537 -4.76 19.74 -36.97
N LEU A 538 -4.37 20.08 -35.74
CA LEU A 538 -3.18 20.87 -35.43
C LEU A 538 -2.05 20.07 -34.78
N GLN A 539 -2.38 18.98 -34.09
CA GLN A 539 -1.46 18.33 -33.17
C GLN A 539 -1.16 16.89 -33.57
N ILE A 540 0.09 16.49 -33.42
CA ILE A 540 0.55 15.12 -33.54
C ILE A 540 1.33 14.74 -32.29
N ARG A 541 1.33 13.46 -31.94
CA ARG A 541 2.11 12.89 -30.85
C ARG A 541 3.04 11.82 -31.40
N ARG A 542 4.29 11.84 -31.01
CA ARG A 542 5.24 10.76 -31.26
C ARG A 542 6.20 10.60 -30.08
N GLY A 543 6.65 9.38 -29.80
CA GLY A 543 7.70 9.13 -28.84
C GLY A 543 9.08 9.50 -29.42
N ASN A 544 10.10 9.38 -28.59
CA ASN A 544 11.48 9.68 -28.95
C ASN A 544 12.38 8.46 -28.65
N PRO A 545 12.81 7.71 -29.68
CA PRO A 545 13.67 6.53 -29.48
C PRO A 545 15.06 6.87 -28.92
N ASN A 546 15.47 8.15 -28.95
CA ASN A 546 16.76 8.60 -28.46
C ASN A 546 16.79 8.90 -26.95
N LEU A 547 15.68 8.71 -26.24
CA LEU A 547 15.60 8.93 -24.81
C LEU A 547 16.60 8.07 -24.04
N LYS A 548 17.24 8.70 -23.06
CA LYS A 548 18.22 8.05 -22.19
C LYS A 548 17.68 7.93 -20.77
N ALA A 549 18.07 6.85 -20.09
CA ALA A 549 17.84 6.73 -18.66
C ALA A 549 18.54 7.86 -17.90
N TYR A 550 17.94 8.33 -16.82
CA TYR A 550 18.47 9.41 -15.99
C TYR A 550 18.48 9.02 -14.51
N LEU A 551 19.21 9.80 -13.70
CA LEU A 551 19.30 9.57 -12.25
C LEU A 551 18.32 10.48 -11.51
N ARG A 552 17.72 9.92 -10.47
CA ARG A 552 16.92 10.65 -9.49
C ARG A 552 17.69 10.70 -8.17
N TYR A 553 17.99 11.89 -7.69
CA TYR A 553 18.56 12.17 -6.37
C TYR A 553 17.42 12.53 -5.44
N HIS A 554 17.29 11.79 -4.36
CA HIS A 554 16.28 12.04 -3.34
C HIS A 554 16.92 12.22 -1.97
N THR A 555 16.47 13.22 -1.21
CA THR A 555 16.84 13.37 0.20
C THR A 555 15.64 13.82 1.02
N GLU A 556 15.47 13.24 2.21
CA GLU A 556 14.38 13.59 3.11
C GLU A 556 14.82 13.65 4.57
N LEU A 557 14.22 14.54 5.34
CA LEU A 557 14.36 14.68 6.78
C LEU A 557 13.01 14.54 7.44
N THR A 558 12.92 13.67 8.45
CA THR A 558 11.71 13.45 9.25
C THR A 558 12.02 13.70 10.72
N TYR A 559 11.19 14.51 11.38
CA TYR A 559 11.11 14.57 12.84
C TYR A 559 9.77 14.03 13.29
N GLU A 560 9.78 13.07 14.21
CA GLU A 560 8.57 12.48 14.78
C GLU A 560 8.62 12.58 16.32
N TRP A 561 7.48 12.94 16.90
CA TRP A 561 7.31 13.04 18.34
C TRP A 561 5.93 12.50 18.74
N GLN A 562 5.91 11.71 19.83
CA GLN A 562 4.68 11.18 20.39
C GLN A 562 4.75 11.25 21.92
N LYS A 563 3.69 11.81 22.53
CA LYS A 563 3.54 11.84 24.00
C LYS A 563 2.07 11.66 24.38
N GLY A 564 1.76 10.52 25.01
CA GLY A 564 0.38 10.16 25.33
C GLY A 564 -0.50 10.11 24.07
N ILE A 565 -1.58 10.88 24.05
CA ILE A 565 -2.53 10.99 22.95
C ILE A 565 -2.07 11.93 21.81
N PHE A 566 -0.97 12.65 21.99
CA PHE A 566 -0.47 13.61 21.01
C PHE A 566 0.62 12.99 20.13
N TYR A 567 0.48 13.17 18.83
CA TYR A 567 1.44 12.76 17.82
C TYR A 567 1.73 13.93 16.87
N SER A 568 2.98 14.11 16.50
CA SER A 568 3.42 15.09 15.50
C SER A 568 4.48 14.47 14.60
N ASN A 569 4.37 14.71 13.30
CA ASN A 569 5.36 14.35 12.30
C ASN A 569 5.60 15.55 11.37
N ILE A 570 6.84 15.99 11.33
CA ILE A 570 7.33 17.04 10.41
C ILE A 570 8.25 16.35 9.40
N TRP A 571 7.97 16.55 8.13
CA TRP A 571 8.73 15.93 7.04
C TRP A 571 9.05 16.98 5.98
N GLY A 572 10.28 16.95 5.48
CA GLY A 572 10.72 17.73 4.34
C GLY A 572 11.52 16.86 3.39
N ALA A 573 11.36 17.07 2.07
CA ALA A 573 12.09 16.32 1.05
C ALA A 573 12.48 17.20 -0.14
N TYR A 574 13.56 16.82 -0.80
CA TYR A 574 14.02 17.41 -2.03
C TYR A 574 14.36 16.32 -3.03
N ASP A 575 13.79 16.43 -4.23
CA ASP A 575 14.04 15.59 -5.38
C ASP A 575 14.76 16.43 -6.46
N TYR A 576 15.81 15.88 -7.05
CA TYR A 576 16.52 16.45 -8.17
C TYR A 576 16.74 15.39 -9.25
N GLN A 577 16.35 15.68 -10.46
CA GLN A 577 16.39 14.77 -11.60
C GLN A 577 17.06 15.51 -12.80
N PRO A 578 18.39 15.44 -12.93
CA PRO A 578 19.06 15.95 -14.11
C PRO A 578 18.74 15.07 -15.33
N ASN A 579 18.65 15.68 -16.48
CA ASN A 579 18.26 15.04 -17.74
C ASN A 579 16.90 14.29 -17.63
N ALA A 580 15.97 14.83 -16.85
CA ALA A 580 14.64 14.25 -16.68
C ALA A 580 13.92 14.14 -18.03
N ILE A 581 13.23 13.02 -18.24
CA ILE A 581 12.32 12.88 -19.38
C ILE A 581 11.08 13.70 -19.07
N MET A 582 10.85 14.76 -19.86
CA MET A 582 9.70 15.65 -19.73
C MET A 582 9.08 15.91 -21.08
N ASP A 583 7.83 16.35 -21.08
CA ASP A 583 7.11 16.72 -22.29
C ASP A 583 7.80 17.87 -23.01
N GLU A 584 7.84 17.78 -24.32
CA GLU A 584 8.31 18.83 -25.22
C GLU A 584 7.27 19.04 -26.32
N LYS A 585 7.01 20.31 -26.63
CA LYS A 585 6.16 20.69 -27.77
C LYS A 585 6.95 21.63 -28.68
N TYR A 586 6.90 21.38 -29.97
CA TYR A 586 7.52 22.22 -30.98
C TYR A 586 6.70 22.20 -32.27
N GLN A 587 6.90 23.23 -33.11
CA GLN A 587 6.26 23.29 -34.41
C GLN A 587 7.11 22.55 -35.46
N ASP A 588 6.46 21.70 -36.24
CA ASP A 588 7.04 21.01 -37.40
C ASP A 588 6.09 21.18 -38.61
N GLY A 589 6.44 22.08 -39.51
CA GLY A 589 5.57 22.54 -40.60
C GLY A 589 4.33 23.25 -40.06
N ASP A 590 3.15 22.72 -40.39
CA ASP A 590 1.83 23.20 -39.95
C ASP A 590 1.29 22.50 -38.69
N LYS A 591 2.07 21.58 -38.13
CA LYS A 591 1.68 20.79 -36.95
C LYS A 591 2.47 21.15 -35.71
N ILE A 592 1.82 21.02 -34.56
CA ILE A 592 2.46 21.04 -33.24
C ILE A 592 2.76 19.59 -32.86
N VAL A 593 4.02 19.28 -32.70
CA VAL A 593 4.49 17.97 -32.25
C VAL A 593 4.58 17.91 -30.74
N GLN A 594 3.88 17.01 -30.12
CA GLN A 594 4.06 16.63 -28.73
C GLN A 594 4.96 15.40 -28.64
N THR A 595 6.04 15.51 -27.92
CA THR A 595 7.03 14.43 -27.70
C THR A 595 7.59 14.47 -26.29
N TRP A 596 8.53 13.60 -25.99
CA TRP A 596 9.32 13.62 -24.77
C TRP A 596 10.80 13.78 -25.12
N ASP A 597 11.52 14.50 -24.28
CA ASP A 597 12.97 14.59 -24.42
C ASP A 597 13.65 14.61 -23.05
N ASN A 598 14.96 14.32 -23.02
CA ASN A 598 15.80 14.51 -21.87
C ASN A 598 16.07 16.01 -21.69
N GLN A 599 15.32 16.62 -20.78
CA GLN A 599 15.35 18.06 -20.48
C GLN A 599 16.45 18.37 -19.43
N LYS A 600 16.77 19.65 -19.17
CA LYS A 600 17.84 20.02 -18.25
C LYS A 600 17.69 19.39 -16.88
N ASP A 601 16.59 19.70 -16.18
CA ASP A 601 16.30 19.12 -14.89
C ASP A 601 14.83 19.30 -14.46
N TRP A 602 14.41 18.43 -13.56
CA TRP A 602 13.19 18.57 -12.81
C TRP A 602 13.50 18.49 -11.32
N GLN A 603 12.88 19.38 -10.54
CA GLN A 603 13.11 19.45 -9.10
C GLN A 603 11.78 19.56 -8.35
N LYS A 604 11.76 19.03 -7.13
CA LYS A 604 10.61 19.14 -6.24
C LYS A 604 11.08 19.36 -4.81
N LEU A 605 10.60 20.43 -4.19
CA LEU A 605 10.72 20.67 -2.75
C LEU A 605 9.38 20.40 -2.09
N SER A 606 9.36 19.57 -1.07
CA SER A 606 8.14 19.16 -0.37
C SER A 606 8.27 19.40 1.13
N GLY A 607 7.18 19.85 1.75
CA GLY A 607 7.06 19.97 3.20
C GLY A 607 5.71 19.47 3.69
N ARG A 608 5.67 18.78 4.85
CA ARG A 608 4.43 18.25 5.42
C ARG A 608 4.47 18.28 6.95
N LEU A 609 3.35 18.68 7.54
CA LEU A 609 3.06 18.58 8.97
C LEU A 609 1.86 17.65 9.16
N THR A 610 2.02 16.63 10.00
CA THR A 610 0.91 15.78 10.45
C THR A 610 0.78 15.91 11.96
N LEU A 611 -0.41 16.22 12.43
CA LEU A 611 -0.78 16.30 13.84
C LEU A 611 -1.91 15.31 14.11
N ARG A 612 -1.85 14.59 15.23
CA ARG A 612 -2.92 13.72 15.66
C ARG A 612 -3.13 13.85 17.17
N VAL A 613 -4.38 13.88 17.58
CA VAL A 613 -4.81 13.89 18.97
C VAL A 613 -5.82 12.77 19.18
N GLY A 614 -5.54 11.87 20.09
CA GLY A 614 -6.42 10.75 20.42
C GLY A 614 -5.71 9.38 20.41
N PRO A 615 -6.45 8.32 20.79
CA PRO A 615 -7.88 8.34 21.11
C PRO A 615 -8.20 9.03 22.45
N ILE A 616 -9.22 9.91 22.47
CA ILE A 616 -9.75 10.52 23.67
C ILE A 616 -10.88 9.63 24.16
N LYS A 617 -10.74 9.08 25.37
CA LYS A 617 -11.68 8.10 25.99
C LYS A 617 -12.01 6.94 25.02
N ASP A 618 -11.05 6.51 24.22
CA ASP A 618 -11.17 5.45 23.20
C ASP A 618 -12.27 5.68 22.15
N MET A 619 -12.80 6.89 22.03
CA MET A 619 -13.93 7.22 21.16
C MET A 619 -13.58 8.22 20.08
N LEU A 620 -12.77 9.20 20.37
CA LEU A 620 -12.60 10.36 19.50
C LEU A 620 -11.13 10.55 19.12
N GLN A 621 -10.86 10.64 17.84
CA GLN A 621 -9.52 10.91 17.30
C GLN A 621 -9.58 12.00 16.24
N PHE A 622 -8.68 12.95 16.35
CA PHE A 622 -8.47 14.02 15.38
C PHE A 622 -7.15 13.79 14.65
N SER A 623 -7.13 13.97 13.36
CA SER A 623 -5.92 13.98 12.55
C SER A 623 -5.96 15.17 11.59
N PHE A 624 -4.88 15.91 11.54
CA PHE A 624 -4.66 16.99 10.60
C PHE A 624 -3.36 16.74 9.85
N THR A 625 -3.39 16.86 8.53
CA THR A 625 -2.19 16.85 7.70
C THR A 625 -2.26 17.99 6.71
N GLY A 626 -1.25 18.85 6.73
CA GLY A 626 -1.08 19.93 5.75
C GLY A 626 0.30 19.85 5.11
N GLY A 627 0.40 20.24 3.86
CA GLY A 627 1.67 20.22 3.16
C GLY A 627 1.72 21.13 1.94
N VAL A 628 2.93 21.29 1.43
CA VAL A 628 3.25 22.09 0.25
C VAL A 628 4.21 21.30 -0.63
N ASN A 629 3.99 21.38 -1.94
CA ASN A 629 4.96 20.94 -2.94
C ASN A 629 5.25 22.10 -3.89
N HIS A 630 6.52 22.38 -4.08
CA HIS A 630 7.01 23.34 -5.03
C HIS A 630 7.78 22.60 -6.13
N TYR A 631 7.29 22.68 -7.35
CA TYR A 631 7.84 22.03 -8.52
C TYR A 631 8.59 23.06 -9.37
N MET A 632 9.72 22.66 -9.89
CA MET A 632 10.54 23.44 -10.81
C MET A 632 10.95 22.54 -11.99
N SER A 633 10.49 22.89 -13.18
CA SER A 633 10.78 22.15 -14.42
C SER A 633 11.61 23.07 -15.32
N HIS A 634 12.84 22.68 -15.60
CA HIS A 634 13.71 23.41 -16.50
C HIS A 634 13.91 22.59 -17.78
N GLY A 635 13.14 22.95 -18.81
CA GLY A 635 13.29 22.40 -20.16
C GLY A 635 14.49 22.99 -20.89
N ASN A 636 14.78 22.47 -22.07
CA ASN A 636 15.82 23.00 -22.96
C ASN A 636 15.46 24.41 -23.47
N THR A 637 14.16 24.64 -23.66
CA THR A 637 13.59 25.88 -24.22
C THR A 637 12.65 26.62 -23.29
N TYR A 638 12.25 26.03 -22.15
CA TYR A 638 11.25 26.58 -21.22
C TYR A 638 11.70 26.45 -19.76
N SER A 639 11.05 27.22 -18.89
CA SER A 639 11.15 27.07 -17.44
C SER A 639 9.78 27.30 -16.83
N HIS A 640 9.34 26.36 -16.00
CA HIS A 640 8.05 26.44 -15.34
C HIS A 640 8.17 26.10 -13.85
N THR A 641 7.45 26.85 -13.01
CA THR A 641 7.36 26.59 -11.57
C THR A 641 5.91 26.54 -11.14
N TYR A 642 5.61 25.61 -10.26
CA TYR A 642 4.26 25.42 -9.75
C TYR A 642 4.29 25.08 -8.25
N THR A 643 3.38 25.66 -7.49
CA THR A 643 3.25 25.37 -6.07
C THR A 643 1.83 24.92 -5.76
N ASN A 644 1.70 23.75 -5.16
CA ASN A 644 0.40 23.31 -4.64
C ASN A 644 0.44 23.12 -3.11
N TRP A 645 -0.69 23.42 -2.50
CA TRP A 645 -0.95 23.20 -1.09
C TRP A 645 -2.02 22.14 -0.93
N TYR A 646 -1.88 21.28 0.05
CA TYR A 646 -2.90 20.31 0.38
C TYR A 646 -3.15 20.28 1.89
N CYS A 647 -4.40 20.01 2.25
CA CYS A 647 -4.82 19.89 3.64
C CYS A 647 -5.86 18.76 3.74
N LEU A 648 -5.66 17.89 4.73
CA LEU A 648 -6.59 16.83 5.08
C LEU A 648 -6.87 16.90 6.57
N SER A 649 -8.13 17.03 6.96
CA SER A 649 -8.57 16.92 8.35
C SER A 649 -9.55 15.76 8.49
N LEU A 650 -9.27 14.86 9.41
CA LEU A 650 -10.10 13.69 9.69
C LEU A 650 -10.51 13.69 11.16
N ILE A 651 -11.80 13.49 11.39
CA ILE A 651 -12.36 13.27 12.72
C ILE A 651 -12.93 11.86 12.71
N HIS A 652 -12.40 11.02 13.57
CA HIS A 652 -12.90 9.66 13.74
C HIS A 652 -13.65 9.56 15.05
N ILE A 653 -14.92 9.15 14.98
CA ILE A 653 -15.80 8.92 16.13
C ILE A 653 -16.14 7.44 16.13
N SER A 654 -15.64 6.72 17.13
CA SER A 654 -16.03 5.32 17.37
C SER A 654 -17.23 5.33 18.30
N GLU A 655 -18.44 5.11 17.79
CA GLU A 655 -19.61 4.93 18.66
C GLU A 655 -19.48 3.66 19.50
N PRO A 656 -19.85 3.68 20.81
CA PRO A 656 -20.05 2.44 21.55
C PRO A 656 -21.21 1.71 20.90
N THR A 657 -20.97 0.51 20.41
CA THR A 657 -22.04 -0.36 19.88
C THR A 657 -23.14 -0.50 20.94
N ARG A 658 -24.34 0.01 20.63
CA ARG A 658 -25.57 -0.12 21.44
C ARG A 658 -26.11 -1.57 21.44
N GLN A 659 -25.27 -2.57 21.48
CA GLN A 659 -25.68 -3.97 21.43
C GLN A 659 -25.78 -4.68 22.79
N GLU A 660 -25.63 -3.97 23.90
CA GLU A 660 -25.84 -4.56 25.23
C GLU A 660 -27.26 -4.31 25.84
N ALA A 661 -28.21 -3.83 25.08
CA ALA A 661 -29.55 -3.50 25.59
C ALA A 661 -30.69 -4.38 25.07
N ILE A 662 -30.39 -5.54 24.48
CA ILE A 662 -31.43 -6.55 24.15
C ILE A 662 -30.87 -7.94 24.51
N SER A 663 -30.87 -8.26 25.79
CA SER A 663 -30.92 -9.63 26.30
C SER A 663 -31.81 -9.69 27.55
#